data_a3f1ccfa881d5a6f0ee1bdfb86fc524d
#
_entry.id   a3f1ccfa881d5a6f0ee1bdfb86fc524d
#
_cell.length_a   1.000
_cell.length_b   1.000
_cell.length_c   1.000
_cell.angle_alpha   90.00
_cell.angle_beta   90.00
_cell.angle_gamma   90.00
#
_symmetry.space_group_name_H-M   'P 1'
#
loop_
_entity.id
_entity.type
_entity.pdbx_description
1 polymer ?
#
loop_
_entity_poly.entity_id
_entity_poly.type
_entity_poly.pdbx_seq_one_letter_code
_entity_poly.pdbx_strand_id
1 'polypeptide(L)'
;MFNIRLTLVAVSMLACLQFAYAAKTTFGPDSLLAEVQVLASKYPSKLAQTGKVITVISQEQIQRSVGKNLGELLQESVGISIVGARSAPGSNQEVYVRGANTGNVLLLIDGFPANDPSHISSVLDWNLIDLGSLERIEIMKGGQSTLYGSDAMAGVINLVTRKSGTSITLQGGGLGTHAEAFQIQKTIKNLHVGLALKNVQTQGFSAAANQVEKDGMGQQNIRVNLGSTLGKYSDWDLYYQSEFYRADLDGGPMIDERDYTARASNHAFRAQFHRQFVRGDLFVRLFQDITHRFFRNDSTDIPVNAYANYSESSYVGLNQGAESYIKWHLPASIQSIAGIEYRNQATTQTDFSISGYGRYDSPTLAASLANIQLVAGYLTFEKHQADAWGLEFGGRLSNHSLYGTNFTYHVNPYAYVWPKGKLFANYYTSFKAPSLYQLYSPYGNQALQAEFGKTVEAGFEQQLGKFYVRLVGFQQEVLDGIVFQSIVEEPYGRYLNVSKQNTKGVELEARYAWKGFSSELAYTYLDGQMNQVINGKDSTFSSLIRRPKHQVSLRLNQQLTKRWSASVYTQYVGERTDYYYNDASYQTQGVTLASYVWTELQSTYSFSKHWRLQALVKNVLNQRPVEQYGYSGQSRNIQLSVFGIF
;
A
#
# COMPACT_ATOMS: atom_id res chain seq x y z
N MET A 1 -14.17 10.48 -31.73
CA MET A 1 -13.01 9.74 -31.19
C MET A 1 -13.37 8.72 -30.11
N PHE A 2 -14.51 8.83 -29.45
CA PHE A 2 -14.96 7.89 -28.41
C PHE A 2 -15.30 6.48 -28.95
N ASN A 3 -15.81 6.38 -30.16
CA ASN A 3 -16.27 5.09 -30.75
C ASN A 3 -15.15 4.13 -31.19
N ILE A 4 -13.94 4.59 -31.46
CA ILE A 4 -12.84 3.73 -31.92
C ILE A 4 -12.15 3.03 -30.75
N ARG A 5 -12.12 3.63 -29.57
CA ARG A 5 -11.47 3.05 -28.39
C ARG A 5 -12.29 1.95 -27.72
N LEU A 6 -13.63 2.08 -27.73
CA LEU A 6 -14.53 1.01 -27.27
C LEU A 6 -14.50 -0.21 -28.18
N THR A 7 -14.37 0.02 -29.50
CA THR A 7 -14.35 -1.05 -30.52
C THR A 7 -13.07 -1.91 -30.40
N LEU A 8 -11.93 -1.33 -30.04
CA LEU A 8 -10.67 -2.06 -29.82
C LEU A 8 -10.71 -2.93 -28.56
N VAL A 9 -11.38 -2.49 -27.50
CA VAL A 9 -11.61 -3.29 -26.28
C VAL A 9 -12.57 -4.44 -26.59
N ALA A 10 -13.62 -4.21 -27.38
CA ALA A 10 -14.57 -5.23 -27.81
C ALA A 10 -13.95 -6.26 -28.78
N VAL A 11 -13.07 -5.84 -29.68
CA VAL A 11 -12.36 -6.73 -30.61
C VAL A 11 -11.32 -7.59 -29.90
N SER A 12 -10.63 -7.07 -28.89
CA SER A 12 -9.74 -7.89 -28.05
C SER A 12 -10.52 -8.90 -27.20
N MET A 13 -11.74 -8.58 -26.77
CA MET A 13 -12.63 -9.54 -26.09
C MET A 13 -13.11 -10.66 -27.03
N LEU A 14 -13.45 -10.36 -28.31
CA LEU A 14 -13.89 -11.37 -29.29
C LEU A 14 -12.75 -12.29 -29.76
N ALA A 15 -11.53 -11.78 -29.90
CA ALA A 15 -10.38 -12.58 -30.29
C ALA A 15 -10.02 -13.64 -29.24
N CYS A 16 -10.20 -13.35 -27.95
CA CYS A 16 -9.98 -14.31 -26.86
C CYS A 16 -11.04 -15.42 -26.79
N LEU A 17 -12.25 -15.20 -27.30
CA LEU A 17 -13.32 -16.20 -27.28
C LEU A 17 -13.14 -17.35 -28.31
N GLN A 18 -12.35 -17.16 -29.36
CA GLN A 18 -12.12 -18.18 -30.38
C GLN A 18 -11.03 -19.22 -30.03
N PHE A 19 -10.25 -19.02 -28.98
CA PHE A 19 -9.19 -19.94 -28.56
C PHE A 19 -9.60 -20.95 -27.47
N ALA A 20 -10.87 -21.09 -27.15
CA ALA A 20 -11.38 -21.90 -26.04
C ALA A 20 -11.47 -23.42 -26.33
N TYR A 21 -10.76 -23.97 -27.30
CA TYR A 21 -10.74 -25.41 -27.56
C TYR A 21 -9.40 -26.05 -27.24
N ALA A 22 -9.43 -26.94 -26.25
CA ALA A 22 -8.43 -27.92 -25.81
C ALA A 22 -7.47 -27.52 -24.71
N ALA A 23 -7.70 -28.04 -23.52
CA ALA A 23 -6.79 -28.97 -22.80
C ALA A 23 -7.39 -29.31 -21.43
N LYS A 24 -7.62 -30.59 -21.18
CA LYS A 24 -7.88 -31.13 -19.84
C LYS A 24 -6.58 -31.01 -19.02
N THR A 25 -6.52 -30.03 -18.16
CA THR A 25 -5.57 -29.98 -17.06
C THR A 25 -6.31 -29.62 -15.79
N THR A 26 -6.16 -30.50 -14.82
CA THR A 26 -6.71 -30.38 -13.48
C THR A 26 -6.01 -29.24 -12.72
N PHE A 27 -6.52 -28.03 -12.88
CA PHE A 27 -6.56 -27.10 -11.75
C PHE A 27 -7.77 -27.52 -10.93
N GLY A 28 -7.57 -27.88 -9.68
CA GLY A 28 -8.67 -28.20 -8.78
C GLY A 28 -9.65 -27.02 -8.75
N PRO A 29 -10.96 -27.26 -8.89
CA PRO A 29 -11.96 -26.19 -8.79
C PRO A 29 -12.27 -25.94 -7.32
N ASP A 30 -11.27 -25.69 -6.49
CA ASP A 30 -11.50 -25.47 -5.08
C ASP A 30 -11.60 -24.00 -4.77
N SER A 31 -12.84 -23.63 -4.50
CA SER A 31 -13.29 -22.53 -3.65
C SER A 31 -12.47 -21.24 -3.78
N LEU A 32 -12.89 -20.38 -4.66
CA LEU A 32 -12.42 -18.98 -4.75
C LEU A 32 -12.49 -18.21 -3.41
N LEU A 33 -13.08 -18.79 -2.36
CA LEU A 33 -13.27 -18.19 -1.03
C LEU A 33 -12.95 -19.12 0.15
N ALA A 34 -12.78 -20.42 -0.01
CA ALA A 34 -13.03 -21.35 1.10
C ALA A 34 -11.92 -21.46 2.16
N GLU A 35 -10.68 -21.14 1.87
CA GLU A 35 -9.58 -21.44 2.81
C GLU A 35 -8.51 -20.35 3.00
N VAL A 36 -8.68 -19.17 2.44
CA VAL A 36 -7.71 -18.10 2.68
C VAL A 36 -7.86 -17.62 4.12
N GLN A 37 -6.88 -17.96 4.95
CA GLN A 37 -6.78 -17.40 6.29
C GLN A 37 -6.18 -16.00 6.19
N VAL A 38 -6.84 -15.03 6.79
CA VAL A 38 -6.40 -13.63 6.84
C VAL A 38 -6.19 -13.21 8.29
N LEU A 39 -5.26 -12.29 8.51
CA LEU A 39 -4.98 -11.71 9.82
C LEU A 39 -5.95 -10.56 10.17
N ALA A 40 -7.13 -10.55 9.56
CA ALA A 40 -8.14 -9.49 9.68
C ALA A 40 -8.55 -9.13 11.11
N SER A 41 -8.33 -10.04 12.05
CA SER A 41 -8.64 -9.86 13.48
C SER A 41 -7.41 -10.10 14.35
N LYS A 42 -6.21 -9.75 13.87
CA LYS A 42 -4.91 -10.07 14.51
C LYS A 42 -4.68 -11.57 14.76
N TYR A 43 -5.51 -12.39 14.14
CA TYR A 43 -5.49 -13.84 14.27
C TYR A 43 -6.02 -14.47 12.97
N PRO A 44 -5.43 -15.58 12.50
CA PRO A 44 -5.90 -16.24 11.30
C PRO A 44 -7.38 -16.60 11.38
N SER A 45 -8.20 -16.01 10.53
CA SER A 45 -9.63 -16.29 10.38
C SER A 45 -9.98 -16.59 8.94
N LYS A 46 -11.03 -17.39 8.71
CA LYS A 46 -11.49 -17.67 7.35
C LYS A 46 -12.19 -16.44 6.78
N LEU A 47 -11.87 -16.06 5.55
CA LEU A 47 -12.48 -14.93 4.85
C LEU A 47 -14.02 -15.01 4.80
N ALA A 48 -14.57 -16.20 4.71
CA ALA A 48 -16.02 -16.43 4.74
C ALA A 48 -16.69 -16.07 6.09
N GLN A 49 -15.94 -16.03 7.18
CA GLN A 49 -16.43 -15.84 8.54
C GLN A 49 -16.28 -14.40 9.04
N THR A 50 -16.10 -13.43 8.15
CA THR A 50 -16.04 -12.01 8.53
C THR A 50 -17.01 -11.18 7.69
N GLY A 51 -17.54 -10.10 8.28
CA GLY A 51 -18.29 -9.06 7.57
C GLY A 51 -17.39 -7.98 6.97
N LYS A 52 -16.09 -7.98 7.28
CA LYS A 52 -15.13 -6.99 6.78
C LYS A 52 -14.85 -7.16 5.30
N VAL A 53 -14.59 -6.04 4.62
CA VAL A 53 -14.19 -6.03 3.20
C VAL A 53 -12.68 -6.26 3.09
N ILE A 54 -12.31 -7.49 2.75
CA ILE A 54 -10.91 -7.90 2.62
C ILE A 54 -10.64 -8.35 1.19
N THR A 55 -9.52 -7.90 0.64
CA THR A 55 -8.96 -8.39 -0.64
C THR A 55 -7.62 -9.04 -0.35
N VAL A 56 -7.39 -10.22 -0.93
CA VAL A 56 -6.12 -10.95 -0.77
C VAL A 56 -5.47 -11.10 -2.13
N ILE A 57 -4.23 -10.64 -2.26
CA ILE A 57 -3.36 -10.91 -3.40
C ILE A 57 -2.54 -12.14 -3.03
N SER A 58 -2.76 -13.23 -3.76
CA SER A 58 -2.15 -14.54 -3.47
C SER A 58 -0.68 -14.59 -3.90
N GLN A 59 0.04 -15.60 -3.38
CA GLN A 59 1.40 -15.91 -3.81
C GLN A 59 1.51 -16.11 -5.32
N GLU A 60 0.52 -16.75 -5.94
CA GLU A 60 0.49 -16.98 -7.38
C GLU A 60 0.39 -15.65 -8.15
N GLN A 61 -0.44 -14.70 -7.69
CA GLN A 61 -0.53 -13.36 -8.29
C GLN A 61 0.78 -12.59 -8.11
N ILE A 62 1.42 -12.67 -6.95
CA ILE A 62 2.74 -12.05 -6.71
C ILE A 62 3.81 -12.65 -7.63
N GLN A 63 3.86 -13.98 -7.78
CA GLN A 63 4.80 -14.65 -8.68
C GLN A 63 4.58 -14.28 -10.14
N ARG A 64 3.34 -14.07 -10.56
CA ARG A 64 3.03 -13.54 -11.91
C ARG A 64 3.43 -12.07 -12.06
N SER A 65 3.56 -11.32 -10.98
CA SER A 65 3.88 -9.89 -10.98
C SER A 65 5.38 -9.59 -10.87
N VAL A 66 6.25 -10.58 -11.13
CA VAL A 66 7.70 -10.34 -11.22
C VAL A 66 7.96 -9.28 -12.28
N GLY A 67 8.76 -8.26 -11.92
CA GLY A 67 9.00 -7.10 -12.76
C GLY A 67 8.09 -5.90 -12.48
N LYS A 68 7.15 -6.01 -11.53
CA LYS A 68 6.36 -4.89 -11.01
C LYS A 68 6.90 -4.43 -9.67
N ASN A 69 6.66 -3.16 -9.34
CA ASN A 69 6.79 -2.67 -7.97
C ASN A 69 5.51 -2.94 -7.15
N LEU A 70 5.55 -2.66 -5.84
CA LEU A 70 4.41 -2.89 -4.95
C LEU A 70 3.20 -2.05 -5.35
N GLY A 71 3.39 -0.78 -5.71
CA GLY A 71 2.31 0.11 -6.14
C GLY A 71 1.62 -0.38 -7.41
N GLU A 72 2.37 -0.81 -8.42
CA GLU A 72 1.80 -1.38 -9.65
C GLU A 72 0.91 -2.60 -9.37
N LEU A 73 1.30 -3.46 -8.42
CA LEU A 73 0.50 -4.63 -8.07
C LEU A 73 -0.74 -4.26 -7.25
N LEU A 74 -0.62 -3.39 -6.26
CA LEU A 74 -1.75 -2.98 -5.42
C LEU A 74 -2.81 -2.19 -6.19
N GLN A 75 -2.40 -1.39 -7.18
CA GLN A 75 -3.30 -0.61 -8.04
C GLN A 75 -4.25 -1.48 -8.89
N GLU A 76 -3.98 -2.77 -9.03
CA GLU A 76 -4.86 -3.74 -9.68
C GLU A 76 -6.10 -4.08 -8.83
N SER A 77 -6.05 -3.80 -7.52
CA SER A 77 -7.12 -4.12 -6.58
C SER A 77 -8.22 -3.06 -6.60
N VAL A 78 -9.49 -3.50 -6.48
CA VAL A 78 -10.64 -2.60 -6.40
C VAL A 78 -10.51 -1.63 -5.22
N GLY A 79 -10.89 -0.35 -5.40
CA GLY A 79 -10.88 0.67 -4.35
C GLY A 79 -9.49 1.20 -4.00
N ILE A 80 -8.44 0.86 -4.75
CA ILE A 80 -7.08 1.37 -4.57
C ILE A 80 -6.67 2.20 -5.78
N SER A 81 -6.12 3.37 -5.50
CA SER A 81 -5.47 4.23 -6.48
C SER A 81 -4.09 4.60 -5.96
N ILE A 82 -3.08 4.57 -6.83
CA ILE A 82 -1.70 4.89 -6.45
C ILE A 82 -1.16 5.90 -7.44
N VAL A 83 -0.59 6.97 -6.92
CA VAL A 83 0.15 7.97 -7.67
C VAL A 83 1.64 7.67 -7.51
N GLY A 84 2.40 7.73 -8.58
CA GLY A 84 3.83 7.40 -8.58
C GLY A 84 4.15 5.94 -8.92
N ALA A 85 3.16 5.05 -9.03
CA ALA A 85 3.40 3.63 -9.33
C ALA A 85 4.02 3.40 -10.73
N ARG A 86 3.67 4.27 -11.70
CA ARG A 86 4.13 4.23 -13.10
C ARG A 86 5.03 5.41 -13.46
N SER A 87 5.53 6.12 -12.47
CA SER A 87 6.52 7.19 -12.59
C SER A 87 7.94 6.63 -12.66
N ALA A 88 8.95 7.49 -12.75
CA ALA A 88 10.36 7.08 -12.76
C ALA A 88 10.71 6.25 -11.51
N PRO A 89 11.61 5.26 -11.61
CA PRO A 89 12.06 4.48 -10.47
C PRO A 89 12.58 5.38 -9.35
N GLY A 90 12.22 5.08 -8.09
CA GLY A 90 12.61 5.92 -6.94
C GLY A 90 11.65 7.08 -6.64
N SER A 91 10.71 7.40 -7.54
CA SER A 91 9.65 8.37 -7.25
C SER A 91 8.84 7.96 -6.03
N ASN A 92 8.38 8.95 -5.27
CA ASN A 92 7.48 8.72 -4.14
C ASN A 92 6.15 8.11 -4.61
N GLN A 93 5.65 7.13 -3.86
CA GLN A 93 4.39 6.45 -4.15
C GLN A 93 3.35 6.78 -3.08
N GLU A 94 2.23 7.34 -3.51
CA GLU A 94 1.12 7.71 -2.63
C GLU A 94 -0.05 6.73 -2.81
N VAL A 95 -0.44 6.06 -1.73
CA VAL A 95 -1.55 5.11 -1.73
C VAL A 95 -2.84 5.76 -1.23
N TYR A 96 -3.91 5.54 -1.97
CA TYR A 96 -5.25 6.01 -1.63
C TYR A 96 -6.20 4.81 -1.61
N VAL A 97 -6.73 4.49 -0.44
CA VAL A 97 -7.77 3.48 -0.27
C VAL A 97 -9.11 4.20 -0.18
N ARG A 98 -10.02 3.93 -1.14
CA ARG A 98 -11.35 4.58 -1.21
C ARG A 98 -11.28 6.11 -1.22
N GLY A 99 -10.24 6.66 -1.81
CA GLY A 99 -10.02 8.10 -1.89
C GLY A 99 -9.53 8.78 -0.60
N ALA A 100 -9.26 8.05 0.46
CA ALA A 100 -8.65 8.61 1.67
C ALA A 100 -7.17 8.95 1.46
N ASN A 101 -6.64 9.88 2.24
CA ASN A 101 -5.25 10.31 2.16
C ASN A 101 -4.27 9.18 2.52
N THR A 102 -3.07 9.21 1.94
CA THR A 102 -2.00 8.21 2.12
C THR A 102 -1.72 7.87 3.58
N GLY A 103 -1.63 8.88 4.44
CA GLY A 103 -1.39 8.68 5.87
C GLY A 103 -2.53 7.99 6.64
N ASN A 104 -3.68 7.77 6.02
CA ASN A 104 -4.84 7.10 6.62
C ASN A 104 -4.87 5.59 6.34
N VAL A 105 -3.82 5.05 5.71
CA VAL A 105 -3.65 3.63 5.41
C VAL A 105 -2.43 3.10 6.14
N LEU A 106 -2.66 2.19 7.08
CA LEU A 106 -1.58 1.57 7.84
C LEU A 106 -0.93 0.44 7.05
N LEU A 107 0.39 0.50 6.90
CA LEU A 107 1.18 -0.60 6.37
C LEU A 107 1.65 -1.50 7.50
N LEU A 108 1.44 -2.82 7.34
CA LEU A 108 1.99 -3.84 8.22
C LEU A 108 2.93 -4.77 7.44
N ILE A 109 3.95 -5.28 8.10
CA ILE A 109 4.75 -6.39 7.63
C ILE A 109 4.67 -7.51 8.68
N ASP A 110 4.10 -8.65 8.30
CA ASP A 110 3.80 -9.79 9.20
C ASP A 110 2.96 -9.37 10.43
N GLY A 111 2.06 -8.38 10.23
CA GLY A 111 1.20 -7.84 11.28
C GLY A 111 1.87 -6.81 12.21
N PHE A 112 3.14 -6.48 12.00
CA PHE A 112 3.83 -5.40 12.73
C PHE A 112 3.71 -4.07 11.99
N PRO A 113 3.42 -2.95 12.67
CA PRO A 113 3.39 -1.64 12.03
C PRO A 113 4.72 -1.27 11.39
N ALA A 114 4.67 -0.82 10.13
CA ALA A 114 5.84 -0.39 9.36
C ALA A 114 5.67 1.10 9.01
N ASN A 115 5.98 1.97 9.95
CA ASN A 115 5.85 3.42 9.82
C ASN A 115 7.23 4.08 9.82
N ASP A 116 7.37 5.16 9.06
CA ASP A 116 8.47 6.12 9.17
C ASP A 116 7.96 7.43 9.80
N PRO A 117 8.19 7.67 11.09
CA PRO A 117 7.73 8.88 11.76
C PRO A 117 8.35 10.18 11.20
N SER A 118 9.44 10.08 10.47
CA SER A 118 10.10 11.23 9.84
C SER A 118 9.43 11.63 8.51
N HIS A 119 8.55 10.78 7.95
CA HIS A 119 7.84 11.06 6.70
C HIS A 119 6.62 11.96 6.93
N ILE A 120 6.26 12.76 5.91
CA ILE A 120 5.13 13.71 5.94
C ILE A 120 3.84 13.10 6.49
N SER A 121 3.52 11.87 6.09
CA SER A 121 2.31 11.16 6.49
C SER A 121 2.58 9.98 7.41
N SER A 122 3.78 9.88 7.98
CA SER A 122 4.23 8.76 8.82
C SER A 122 4.18 7.38 8.12
N VAL A 123 4.35 7.33 6.80
CA VAL A 123 4.33 6.09 6.01
C VAL A 123 5.74 5.67 5.60
N LEU A 124 5.99 4.37 5.58
CA LEU A 124 7.24 3.81 5.06
C LEU A 124 7.30 4.02 3.53
N ASP A 125 8.46 4.40 3.01
CA ASP A 125 8.68 4.51 1.57
C ASP A 125 8.61 3.13 0.91
N TRP A 126 7.73 2.99 -0.09
CA TRP A 126 7.49 1.71 -0.76
C TRP A 126 8.63 1.26 -1.68
N ASN A 127 9.53 2.17 -2.03
CA ASN A 127 10.76 1.83 -2.75
C ASN A 127 11.72 0.95 -1.91
N LEU A 128 11.53 0.87 -0.59
CA LEU A 128 12.27 -0.03 0.29
C LEU A 128 11.76 -1.48 0.25
N ILE A 129 10.50 -1.73 -0.21
CA ILE A 129 9.83 -3.01 -0.06
C ILE A 129 10.23 -4.02 -1.14
N ASP A 130 10.53 -5.25 -0.74
CA ASP A 130 10.72 -6.38 -1.63
C ASP A 130 9.44 -7.19 -1.84
N LEU A 131 8.81 -7.03 -3.01
CA LEU A 131 7.64 -7.80 -3.41
C LEU A 131 7.95 -9.31 -3.53
N GLY A 132 9.16 -9.66 -3.97
CA GLY A 132 9.56 -11.06 -4.21
C GLY A 132 9.61 -11.92 -2.95
N SER A 133 9.78 -11.34 -1.77
CA SER A 133 9.83 -12.04 -0.48
C SER A 133 8.45 -12.35 0.11
N LEU A 134 7.38 -11.84 -0.49
CA LEU A 134 6.02 -11.96 0.05
C LEU A 134 5.36 -13.29 -0.33
N GLU A 135 4.56 -13.80 0.58
CA GLU A 135 3.64 -14.92 0.38
C GLU A 135 2.28 -14.44 -0.11
N ARG A 136 1.76 -13.38 0.52
CA ARG A 136 0.49 -12.74 0.15
C ARG A 136 0.43 -11.32 0.65
N ILE A 137 -0.54 -10.56 0.12
CA ILE A 137 -0.87 -9.22 0.61
C ILE A 137 -2.34 -9.23 1.00
N GLU A 138 -2.64 -8.78 2.21
CA GLU A 138 -3.98 -8.66 2.76
C GLU A 138 -4.36 -7.19 2.83
N ILE A 139 -5.45 -6.80 2.17
CA ILE A 139 -5.93 -5.42 2.10
C ILE A 139 -7.27 -5.38 2.82
N MET A 140 -7.30 -4.81 4.00
CA MET A 140 -8.51 -4.57 4.79
C MET A 140 -8.96 -3.14 4.56
N LYS A 141 -10.18 -2.96 4.06
CA LYS A 141 -10.76 -1.64 3.80
C LYS A 141 -11.70 -1.22 4.91
N GLY A 142 -11.97 0.10 4.98
CA GLY A 142 -12.73 0.69 6.08
C GLY A 142 -11.89 0.93 7.34
N GLY A 143 -12.46 1.58 8.34
CA GLY A 143 -11.76 1.94 9.57
C GLY A 143 -11.32 0.73 10.38
N GLN A 144 -10.02 0.54 10.58
CA GLN A 144 -9.44 -0.55 11.37
C GLN A 144 -8.78 -0.06 12.67
N SER A 145 -9.04 1.19 13.07
CA SER A 145 -8.38 1.82 14.23
C SER A 145 -8.64 1.10 15.56
N THR A 146 -9.75 0.39 15.70
CA THR A 146 -10.05 -0.39 16.90
C THR A 146 -9.01 -1.49 17.17
N LEU A 147 -8.52 -2.17 16.15
CA LEU A 147 -7.51 -3.23 16.31
C LEU A 147 -6.09 -2.74 16.09
N TYR A 148 -5.88 -1.78 15.19
CA TYR A 148 -4.57 -1.39 14.70
C TYR A 148 -4.13 0.03 15.09
N GLY A 149 -5.03 0.81 15.72
CA GLY A 149 -4.70 2.13 16.26
C GLY A 149 -4.78 3.26 15.23
N SER A 150 -4.02 4.33 15.47
CA SER A 150 -4.13 5.63 14.83
C SER A 150 -4.12 5.56 13.31
N ASP A 151 -3.14 5.08 12.64
CA ASP A 151 -2.96 5.26 11.20
C ASP A 151 -3.89 4.41 10.30
N ALA A 152 -4.79 3.60 10.89
CA ALA A 152 -5.69 2.69 10.20
C ALA A 152 -7.09 3.27 9.97
N MET A 153 -7.21 4.54 9.54
CA MET A 153 -8.51 5.22 9.34
C MET A 153 -9.27 4.71 8.11
N ALA A 154 -8.59 4.48 7.00
CA ALA A 154 -9.17 4.05 5.73
C ALA A 154 -8.95 2.58 5.43
N GLY A 155 -7.97 1.98 6.07
CA GLY A 155 -7.66 0.57 5.90
C GLY A 155 -6.28 0.18 6.39
N VAL A 156 -5.99 -1.10 6.19
CA VAL A 156 -4.69 -1.71 6.52
C VAL A 156 -4.22 -2.54 5.33
N ILE A 157 -2.96 -2.40 4.96
CA ILE A 157 -2.28 -3.27 3.99
C ILE A 157 -1.25 -4.08 4.76
N ASN A 158 -1.45 -5.41 4.83
CA ASN A 158 -0.55 -6.32 5.53
C ASN A 158 0.25 -7.15 4.53
N LEU A 159 1.54 -6.96 4.51
CA LEU A 159 2.51 -7.70 3.69
C LEU A 159 2.96 -8.92 4.47
N VAL A 160 2.50 -10.10 4.05
CA VAL A 160 2.84 -11.37 4.71
C VAL A 160 3.99 -12.02 3.97
N THR A 161 5.07 -12.31 4.69
CA THR A 161 6.29 -12.84 4.11
C THR A 161 6.30 -14.35 4.07
N ARG A 162 7.07 -14.92 3.12
CA ARG A 162 7.17 -16.38 2.96
C ARG A 162 7.88 -17.01 4.15
N LYS A 163 7.34 -18.13 4.61
CA LYS A 163 7.91 -18.93 5.71
C LYS A 163 8.47 -20.30 5.27
N SER A 164 8.39 -20.63 3.98
CA SER A 164 8.88 -21.91 3.45
C SER A 164 9.36 -21.81 2.00
N GLY A 165 10.19 -22.75 1.59
CA GLY A 165 10.68 -22.94 0.22
C GLY A 165 11.98 -22.21 -0.07
N THR A 166 12.57 -22.58 -1.20
CA THR A 166 13.77 -21.93 -1.76
C THR A 166 13.40 -21.37 -3.12
N SER A 167 13.82 -20.14 -3.43
CA SER A 167 13.62 -19.55 -4.74
C SER A 167 14.81 -18.73 -5.19
N ILE A 168 15.02 -18.69 -6.52
CA ILE A 168 16.00 -17.87 -7.19
C ILE A 168 15.26 -17.12 -8.30
N THR A 169 15.48 -15.81 -8.42
CA THR A 169 14.94 -15.00 -9.50
C THR A 169 16.05 -14.19 -10.14
N LEU A 170 16.15 -14.28 -11.47
CA LEU A 170 17.03 -13.45 -12.29
C LEU A 170 16.14 -12.70 -13.27
N GLN A 171 16.34 -11.39 -13.40
CA GLN A 171 15.52 -10.54 -14.25
C GLN A 171 16.42 -9.58 -15.04
N GLY A 172 16.05 -9.37 -16.30
CA GLY A 172 16.63 -8.34 -17.15
C GLY A 172 15.57 -7.73 -18.05
N GLY A 173 15.77 -6.48 -18.47
CA GLY A 173 14.76 -5.87 -19.33
C GLY A 173 15.03 -4.43 -19.74
N GLY A 174 14.00 -3.80 -20.25
CA GLY A 174 14.03 -2.40 -20.65
C GLY A 174 14.35 -1.47 -19.48
N LEU A 175 14.59 -0.22 -19.77
CA LEU A 175 15.09 0.80 -18.82
C LEU A 175 16.45 0.43 -18.19
N GLY A 176 17.23 -0.44 -18.82
CA GLY A 176 18.48 -0.95 -18.26
C GLY A 176 18.30 -1.71 -16.95
N THR A 177 17.15 -2.35 -16.76
CA THR A 177 16.83 -3.04 -15.50
C THR A 177 17.51 -4.41 -15.45
N HIS A 178 18.17 -4.71 -14.32
CA HIS A 178 18.58 -6.05 -13.93
C HIS A 178 18.31 -6.26 -12.43
N ALA A 179 17.92 -7.48 -12.09
CA ALA A 179 17.63 -7.83 -10.69
C ALA A 179 17.97 -9.29 -10.41
N GLU A 180 18.48 -9.53 -9.22
CA GLU A 180 18.73 -10.85 -8.66
C GLU A 180 18.05 -10.96 -7.29
N ALA A 181 17.39 -12.08 -7.05
CA ALA A 181 16.84 -12.40 -5.74
C ALA A 181 17.09 -13.87 -5.40
N PHE A 182 17.46 -14.09 -4.17
CA PHE A 182 17.63 -15.41 -3.58
C PHE A 182 16.87 -15.47 -2.27
N GLN A 183 16.13 -16.55 -2.08
CA GLN A 183 15.45 -16.82 -0.81
C GLN A 183 15.56 -18.29 -0.45
N ILE A 184 15.86 -18.56 0.81
CA ILE A 184 15.81 -19.88 1.41
C ILE A 184 15.09 -19.81 2.75
N GLN A 185 14.14 -20.72 2.95
CA GLN A 185 13.39 -20.88 4.20
C GLN A 185 13.40 -22.38 4.52
N LYS A 186 14.03 -22.78 5.61
CA LYS A 186 14.20 -24.19 5.95
C LYS A 186 13.90 -24.44 7.42
N THR A 187 13.20 -25.53 7.67
CA THR A 187 12.98 -26.06 9.01
C THR A 187 13.92 -27.22 9.25
N ILE A 188 14.74 -27.13 10.29
CA ILE A 188 15.68 -28.19 10.73
C ILE A 188 15.25 -28.60 12.13
N LYS A 189 14.59 -29.76 12.26
CA LYS A 189 13.91 -30.17 13.49
C LYS A 189 12.89 -29.10 13.92
N ASN A 190 13.12 -28.45 15.05
CA ASN A 190 12.25 -27.40 15.60
C ASN A 190 12.70 -25.98 15.23
N LEU A 191 13.86 -25.85 14.58
CA LEU A 191 14.44 -24.55 14.23
C LEU A 191 14.04 -24.15 12.81
N HIS A 192 13.43 -22.97 12.65
CA HIS A 192 13.13 -22.34 11.38
C HIS A 192 14.20 -21.29 11.09
N VAL A 193 14.84 -21.39 9.94
CA VAL A 193 15.87 -20.44 9.50
C VAL A 193 15.53 -19.95 8.12
N GLY A 194 15.60 -18.65 7.94
CA GLY A 194 15.36 -18.02 6.64
C GLY A 194 16.38 -16.94 6.31
N LEU A 195 16.70 -16.85 5.02
CA LEU A 195 17.48 -15.78 4.42
C LEU A 195 16.82 -15.37 3.11
N ALA A 196 16.63 -14.07 2.91
CA ALA A 196 16.27 -13.50 1.62
C ALA A 196 17.21 -12.35 1.27
N LEU A 197 17.69 -12.35 0.03
CA LEU A 197 18.58 -11.34 -0.53
C LEU A 197 17.98 -10.86 -1.85
N LYS A 198 18.02 -9.56 -2.10
CA LYS A 198 17.63 -8.98 -3.38
C LYS A 198 18.54 -7.80 -3.72
N ASN A 199 18.86 -7.70 -4.99
CA ASN A 199 19.51 -6.55 -5.60
C ASN A 199 18.77 -6.20 -6.89
N VAL A 200 18.48 -4.90 -7.07
CA VAL A 200 17.85 -4.36 -8.29
C VAL A 200 18.64 -3.13 -8.71
N GLN A 201 18.87 -2.99 -10.00
CA GLN A 201 19.37 -1.78 -10.60
C GLN A 201 18.60 -1.47 -11.87
N THR A 202 18.32 -0.20 -12.11
CA THR A 202 17.65 0.28 -13.31
C THR A 202 18.20 1.66 -13.67
N GLN A 203 18.39 1.91 -14.97
CA GLN A 203 18.75 3.23 -15.45
C GLN A 203 17.55 4.18 -15.49
N GLY A 204 16.32 3.64 -15.42
CA GLY A 204 15.11 4.44 -15.41
C GLY A 204 14.84 5.25 -16.68
N PHE A 205 14.14 6.34 -16.50
CA PHE A 205 13.80 7.36 -17.48
C PHE A 205 13.59 8.69 -16.73
N SER A 206 13.69 9.84 -17.42
CA SER A 206 13.53 11.13 -16.75
C SER A 206 12.16 11.26 -16.06
N ALA A 207 12.18 11.64 -14.79
CA ALA A 207 10.98 11.94 -14.03
C ALA A 207 10.34 13.25 -14.51
N ALA A 208 11.14 14.28 -14.85
CA ALA A 208 10.63 15.51 -15.42
C ALA A 208 10.01 15.30 -16.81
N ALA A 209 8.85 15.93 -17.04
CA ALA A 209 8.20 15.81 -18.34
C ALA A 209 9.00 16.53 -19.44
N ASN A 210 9.03 15.88 -20.64
CA ASN A 210 9.73 16.40 -21.84
C ASN A 210 11.26 16.47 -21.74
N GLN A 211 11.87 15.80 -20.78
CA GLN A 211 13.32 15.69 -20.65
C GLN A 211 13.85 14.33 -21.13
N VAL A 212 15.15 14.19 -21.25
CA VAL A 212 15.78 13.02 -21.85
C VAL A 212 16.82 12.33 -20.96
N GLU A 213 17.20 12.98 -19.88
CA GLU A 213 18.10 12.36 -18.92
C GLU A 213 17.43 11.17 -18.21
N LYS A 214 18.14 10.36 -17.44
CA LYS A 214 17.59 9.14 -16.85
C LYS A 214 17.75 9.14 -15.34
N ASP A 215 16.63 9.06 -14.65
CA ASP A 215 16.58 8.87 -13.21
C ASP A 215 16.67 7.38 -12.89
N GLY A 216 17.85 6.96 -12.49
CA GLY A 216 18.15 5.60 -12.15
C GLY A 216 17.83 5.27 -10.70
N MET A 217 17.74 3.97 -10.40
CA MET A 217 17.55 3.48 -9.04
C MET A 217 18.31 2.19 -8.80
N GLY A 218 18.94 2.09 -7.62
CA GLY A 218 19.49 0.85 -7.07
C GLY A 218 18.82 0.50 -5.75
N GLN A 219 18.39 -0.76 -5.57
CA GLN A 219 17.74 -1.24 -4.34
C GLN A 219 18.42 -2.52 -3.85
N GLN A 220 18.63 -2.64 -2.54
CA GLN A 220 19.19 -3.82 -1.88
C GLN A 220 18.35 -4.17 -0.65
N ASN A 221 17.98 -5.44 -0.51
CA ASN A 221 17.23 -5.94 0.63
C ASN A 221 17.89 -7.20 1.19
N ILE A 222 18.00 -7.25 2.52
CA ILE A 222 18.46 -8.41 3.27
C ILE A 222 17.41 -8.68 4.34
N ARG A 223 16.95 -9.93 4.42
CA ARG A 223 16.08 -10.39 5.49
C ARG A 223 16.63 -11.68 6.08
N VAL A 224 16.67 -11.73 7.41
CA VAL A 224 17.00 -12.93 8.18
C VAL A 224 15.84 -13.22 9.12
N ASN A 225 15.40 -14.46 9.19
CA ASN A 225 14.45 -14.89 10.20
C ASN A 225 14.94 -16.16 10.89
N LEU A 226 14.69 -16.22 12.19
CA LEU A 226 15.02 -17.32 13.05
C LEU A 226 13.82 -17.60 13.96
N GLY A 227 13.37 -18.83 14.05
CA GLY A 227 12.27 -19.20 14.91
C GLY A 227 12.39 -20.64 15.39
N SER A 228 11.72 -20.97 16.47
CA SER A 228 11.68 -22.35 16.98
C SER A 228 10.41 -22.63 17.75
N THR A 229 9.97 -23.88 17.68
CA THR A 229 8.93 -24.39 18.57
C THR A 229 9.54 -24.77 19.93
N LEU A 230 8.91 -24.30 21.02
CA LEU A 230 9.27 -24.62 22.40
C LEU A 230 8.24 -25.62 22.96
N GLY A 231 8.53 -26.91 22.80
CA GLY A 231 7.60 -27.97 23.11
C GLY A 231 6.40 -28.00 22.15
N LYS A 232 5.21 -28.37 22.65
CA LYS A 232 4.00 -28.58 21.83
C LYS A 232 3.16 -27.32 21.64
N TYR A 233 3.27 -26.35 22.53
CA TYR A 233 2.29 -25.26 22.67
C TYR A 233 2.89 -23.86 22.61
N SER A 234 4.17 -23.73 22.32
CA SER A 234 4.81 -22.42 22.24
C SER A 234 5.76 -22.35 21.05
N ASP A 235 5.87 -21.19 20.47
CA ASP A 235 6.85 -20.86 19.44
C ASP A 235 7.32 -19.42 19.60
N TRP A 236 8.46 -19.12 19.01
CA TRP A 236 9.00 -17.79 18.92
C TRP A 236 9.62 -17.56 17.54
N ASP A 237 9.55 -16.32 17.07
CA ASP A 237 10.15 -15.86 15.83
C ASP A 237 10.91 -14.54 16.07
N LEU A 238 12.10 -14.45 15.48
CA LEU A 238 12.91 -13.24 15.39
C LEU A 238 13.12 -12.90 13.92
N TYR A 239 12.97 -11.64 13.59
CA TYR A 239 13.16 -11.11 12.24
C TYR A 239 14.09 -9.92 12.29
N TYR A 240 15.04 -9.90 11.37
CA TYR A 240 15.82 -8.74 11.03
C TYR A 240 15.68 -8.46 9.54
N GLN A 241 15.42 -7.21 9.21
CA GLN A 241 15.30 -6.76 7.83
C GLN A 241 16.11 -5.48 7.66
N SER A 242 16.93 -5.43 6.61
CA SER A 242 17.67 -4.25 6.19
C SER A 242 17.36 -3.98 4.74
N GLU A 243 16.86 -2.81 4.47
CA GLU A 243 16.42 -2.33 3.17
C GLU A 243 17.16 -1.04 2.85
N PHE A 244 17.62 -0.89 1.63
CA PHE A 244 18.32 0.28 1.15
C PHE A 244 17.94 0.57 -0.29
N TYR A 245 17.78 1.84 -0.63
CA TYR A 245 17.82 2.28 -2.02
C TYR A 245 18.55 3.61 -2.18
N ARG A 246 19.03 3.84 -3.40
CA ARG A 246 19.48 5.12 -3.93
C ARG A 246 18.71 5.36 -5.23
N ALA A 247 18.24 6.59 -5.43
CA ALA A 247 17.59 7.03 -6.65
C ALA A 247 18.10 8.41 -7.06
N ASP A 248 18.14 8.64 -8.37
CA ASP A 248 18.29 9.96 -8.95
C ASP A 248 16.89 10.59 -9.04
N LEU A 249 16.78 11.89 -8.81
CA LEU A 249 15.53 12.63 -8.74
C LEU A 249 15.62 13.91 -9.54
N ASP A 250 14.46 14.48 -9.86
CA ASP A 250 14.32 15.81 -10.44
C ASP A 250 13.88 16.85 -9.41
N GLY A 251 14.27 18.10 -9.60
CA GLY A 251 14.00 19.20 -8.68
C GLY A 251 12.54 19.62 -8.59
N GLY A 252 11.71 19.19 -9.54
CA GLY A 252 10.30 19.51 -9.55
C GLY A 252 9.59 19.22 -10.87
N PRO A 253 8.32 19.63 -11.01
CA PRO A 253 7.59 19.51 -12.26
C PRO A 253 8.34 20.20 -13.42
N MET A 254 8.70 19.45 -14.47
CA MET A 254 9.44 19.94 -15.66
C MET A 254 10.85 20.51 -15.37
N ILE A 255 11.40 20.28 -14.18
CA ILE A 255 12.74 20.73 -13.78
C ILE A 255 13.65 19.50 -13.74
N ASP A 256 14.53 19.38 -14.72
CA ASP A 256 15.50 18.30 -14.91
C ASP A 256 16.78 18.63 -14.12
N GLU A 257 17.18 17.77 -13.19
CA GLU A 257 18.34 17.94 -12.32
C GLU A 257 19.11 16.64 -12.17
N ARG A 258 20.29 16.52 -12.81
CA ARG A 258 21.08 15.29 -12.84
C ARG A 258 21.77 14.94 -11.53
N ASP A 259 21.94 15.90 -10.66
CA ASP A 259 22.71 15.78 -9.42
C ASP A 259 21.85 15.77 -8.16
N TYR A 260 20.52 15.83 -8.31
CA TYR A 260 19.60 15.62 -7.20
C TYR A 260 19.40 14.13 -6.93
N THR A 261 19.76 13.69 -5.73
CA THR A 261 19.72 12.27 -5.34
C THR A 261 19.04 12.05 -4.02
N ALA A 262 18.35 10.89 -3.90
CA ALA A 262 17.81 10.38 -2.66
C ALA A 262 18.52 9.08 -2.25
N ARG A 263 18.66 8.87 -0.95
CA ARG A 263 19.04 7.59 -0.33
C ARG A 263 18.12 7.33 0.83
N ALA A 264 17.65 6.09 0.94
CA ALA A 264 16.89 5.68 2.12
C ALA A 264 17.34 4.30 2.58
N SER A 265 17.30 4.10 3.88
CA SER A 265 17.48 2.79 4.50
C SER A 265 16.48 2.59 5.63
N ASN A 266 16.08 1.36 5.82
CA ASN A 266 15.25 0.94 6.95
C ASN A 266 15.87 -0.30 7.59
N HIS A 267 16.01 -0.29 8.91
CA HIS A 267 16.46 -1.42 9.72
C HIS A 267 15.35 -1.80 10.68
N ALA A 268 14.75 -2.97 10.46
CA ALA A 268 13.64 -3.48 11.24
C ALA A 268 14.02 -4.70 12.06
N PHE A 269 13.77 -4.63 13.36
CA PHE A 269 13.89 -5.75 14.30
C PHE A 269 12.52 -6.10 14.84
N ARG A 270 12.14 -7.36 14.78
CA ARG A 270 10.85 -7.86 15.25
C ARG A 270 11.02 -9.15 15.98
N ALA A 271 10.33 -9.28 17.12
CA ALA A 271 10.28 -10.50 17.91
C ALA A 271 8.83 -10.83 18.25
N GLN A 272 8.47 -12.09 18.13
CA GLN A 272 7.16 -12.60 18.51
C GLN A 272 7.32 -13.84 19.35
N PHE A 273 6.56 -13.92 20.43
CA PHE A 273 6.35 -15.15 21.19
C PHE A 273 4.87 -15.50 21.14
N HIS A 274 4.57 -16.76 20.88
CA HIS A 274 3.23 -17.31 20.87
C HIS A 274 3.13 -18.48 21.83
N ARG A 275 2.02 -18.54 22.58
CA ARG A 275 1.69 -19.68 23.43
C ARG A 275 0.23 -20.05 23.32
N GLN A 276 -0.02 -21.29 22.98
CA GLN A 276 -1.34 -21.88 22.93
C GLN A 276 -1.73 -22.43 24.30
N PHE A 277 -2.97 -22.16 24.71
CA PHE A 277 -3.64 -22.71 25.89
C PHE A 277 -4.85 -23.55 25.46
N VAL A 278 -5.48 -24.22 26.41
CA VAL A 278 -6.68 -25.05 26.15
C VAL A 278 -7.83 -24.23 25.51
N ARG A 279 -7.96 -22.96 25.87
CA ARG A 279 -9.06 -22.10 25.42
C ARG A 279 -8.58 -20.81 24.77
N GLY A 280 -7.38 -20.75 24.26
CA GLY A 280 -6.91 -19.54 23.61
C GLY A 280 -5.43 -19.51 23.32
N ASP A 281 -4.99 -18.38 22.79
CA ASP A 281 -3.63 -18.11 22.35
C ASP A 281 -3.15 -16.78 22.88
N LEU A 282 -1.97 -16.72 23.45
CA LEU A 282 -1.27 -15.50 23.87
C LEU A 282 -0.20 -15.16 22.85
N PHE A 283 -0.15 -13.90 22.47
CA PHE A 283 0.91 -13.32 21.65
C PHE A 283 1.61 -12.20 22.42
N VAL A 284 2.93 -12.17 22.36
CA VAL A 284 3.77 -11.08 22.84
C VAL A 284 4.66 -10.66 21.68
N ARG A 285 4.66 -9.38 21.35
CA ARG A 285 5.32 -8.81 20.18
C ARG A 285 6.17 -7.62 20.59
N LEU A 286 7.38 -7.55 20.05
CA LEU A 286 8.29 -6.42 20.18
C LEU A 286 8.75 -6.02 18.78
N PHE A 287 8.86 -4.72 18.52
CA PHE A 287 9.36 -4.24 17.25
C PHE A 287 10.14 -2.92 17.40
N GLN A 288 11.07 -2.71 16.47
CA GLN A 288 11.79 -1.46 16.29
C GLN A 288 12.13 -1.31 14.81
N ASP A 289 11.72 -0.19 14.21
CA ASP A 289 12.11 0.23 12.87
C ASP A 289 12.89 1.56 12.99
N ILE A 290 14.05 1.63 12.34
CA ILE A 290 14.88 2.83 12.23
C ILE A 290 15.03 3.14 10.76
N THR A 291 14.45 4.27 10.32
CA THR A 291 14.49 4.71 8.93
C THR A 291 15.39 5.94 8.82
N HIS A 292 16.31 5.92 7.85
CA HIS A 292 17.11 7.06 7.47
C HIS A 292 16.76 7.44 6.04
N ARG A 293 16.49 8.74 5.80
CA ARG A 293 16.31 9.32 4.48
C ARG A 293 17.26 10.49 4.32
N PHE A 294 17.96 10.53 3.21
CA PHE A 294 18.92 11.57 2.88
C PHE A 294 18.67 12.04 1.45
N PHE A 295 18.53 13.33 1.29
CA PHE A 295 18.38 14.01 0.02
C PHE A 295 19.54 14.97 -0.17
N ARG A 296 20.08 15.00 -1.37
CA ARG A 296 21.15 15.92 -1.75
C ARG A 296 20.89 16.45 -3.15
N ASN A 297 20.79 17.77 -3.26
CA ASN A 297 20.79 18.47 -4.53
C ASN A 297 22.12 19.19 -4.64
N ASP A 298 22.96 18.81 -5.61
CA ASP A 298 24.28 19.41 -5.87
C ASP A 298 24.11 20.55 -6.86
N SER A 299 25.00 21.49 -6.88
CA SER A 299 24.94 22.66 -7.75
C SER A 299 25.66 22.46 -9.10
N THR A 300 26.08 21.25 -9.43
CA THR A 300 26.98 20.99 -10.57
C THR A 300 26.30 21.29 -11.91
N ASP A 301 25.01 20.99 -12.03
CA ASP A 301 24.22 21.12 -13.25
C ASP A 301 23.16 22.23 -13.22
N ILE A 302 22.97 22.89 -12.08
CA ILE A 302 22.01 23.99 -11.96
C ILE A 302 22.70 25.30 -12.36
N PRO A 303 22.11 26.14 -13.23
CA PRO A 303 22.58 27.51 -13.43
C PRO A 303 22.63 28.22 -12.08
N VAL A 304 23.77 28.80 -11.73
CA VAL A 304 23.95 29.55 -10.48
C VAL A 304 22.84 30.59 -10.39
N ASN A 305 21.89 30.39 -9.48
CA ASN A 305 20.86 31.36 -9.19
C ASN A 305 21.01 31.85 -7.75
N ALA A 306 20.30 32.93 -7.41
CA ALA A 306 20.42 33.53 -6.08
C ALA A 306 19.83 32.67 -4.95
N TYR A 307 19.00 31.65 -5.25
CA TYR A 307 18.14 31.05 -4.26
C TYR A 307 18.49 29.60 -3.90
N ALA A 308 19.05 28.83 -4.83
CA ALA A 308 19.39 27.43 -4.55
C ALA A 308 20.57 26.97 -5.41
N ASN A 309 21.71 26.71 -4.78
CA ASN A 309 22.89 26.18 -5.45
C ASN A 309 23.30 24.80 -4.89
N TYR A 310 22.93 24.50 -3.65
CA TYR A 310 23.23 23.25 -2.98
C TYR A 310 22.29 23.04 -1.80
N SER A 311 21.80 21.82 -1.59
CA SER A 311 21.05 21.50 -0.38
C SER A 311 21.28 20.07 0.07
N GLU A 312 21.28 19.84 1.37
CA GLU A 312 21.24 18.51 1.99
C GLU A 312 20.16 18.48 3.08
N SER A 313 19.38 17.38 3.06
CA SER A 313 18.37 17.11 4.08
C SER A 313 18.51 15.69 4.59
N SER A 314 18.56 15.52 5.90
CA SER A 314 18.65 14.22 6.55
C SER A 314 17.52 14.05 7.56
N TYR A 315 16.81 12.93 7.47
CA TYR A 315 15.68 12.57 8.32
C TYR A 315 15.92 11.20 8.94
N VAL A 316 15.76 11.10 10.24
CA VAL A 316 15.83 9.83 10.99
C VAL A 316 14.52 9.60 11.70
N GLY A 317 13.84 8.52 11.38
CA GLY A 317 12.60 8.08 12.04
C GLY A 317 12.86 6.86 12.93
N LEU A 318 12.39 6.90 14.17
CA LEU A 318 12.36 5.77 15.09
C LEU A 318 10.90 5.40 15.38
N ASN A 319 10.51 4.16 15.07
CA ASN A 319 9.22 3.58 15.43
C ASN A 319 9.46 2.29 16.22
N GLN A 320 9.08 2.26 17.48
CA GLN A 320 9.29 1.09 18.33
C GLN A 320 8.09 0.84 19.24
N GLY A 321 7.89 -0.41 19.62
CA GLY A 321 6.78 -0.73 20.49
C GLY A 321 6.75 -2.17 20.99
N ALA A 322 5.78 -2.38 21.87
CA ALA A 322 5.44 -3.67 22.44
C ALA A 322 3.94 -3.85 22.41
N GLU A 323 3.49 -5.06 22.08
CA GLU A 323 2.09 -5.44 22.10
C GLU A 323 1.95 -6.82 22.74
N SER A 324 0.96 -6.96 23.62
CA SER A 324 0.55 -8.27 24.11
C SER A 324 -0.95 -8.42 23.96
N TYR A 325 -1.39 -9.54 23.38
CA TYR A 325 -2.82 -9.83 23.27
C TYR A 325 -3.10 -11.32 23.45
N ILE A 326 -4.29 -11.57 23.96
CA ILE A 326 -4.84 -12.92 24.12
C ILE A 326 -6.08 -13.07 23.24
N LYS A 327 -6.15 -14.15 22.50
CA LYS A 327 -7.37 -14.63 21.87
C LYS A 327 -7.99 -15.69 22.77
N TRP A 328 -9.25 -15.56 23.10
CA TRP A 328 -9.94 -16.47 24.00
C TRP A 328 -11.17 -17.07 23.33
N HIS A 329 -11.31 -18.38 23.43
CA HIS A 329 -12.49 -19.13 23.01
C HIS A 329 -13.45 -19.25 24.20
N LEU A 330 -14.48 -18.41 24.20
CA LEU A 330 -15.53 -18.38 25.21
C LEU A 330 -16.63 -19.44 24.90
N PRO A 331 -17.47 -19.80 25.88
CA PRO A 331 -18.67 -20.60 25.62
C PRO A 331 -19.55 -20.01 24.52
N ALA A 332 -20.47 -20.84 23.95
CA ALA A 332 -21.40 -20.45 22.88
C ALA A 332 -20.72 -19.97 21.56
N SER A 333 -19.53 -20.50 21.25
CA SER A 333 -18.75 -20.17 20.04
C SER A 333 -18.41 -18.67 19.91
N ILE A 334 -18.27 -17.97 21.03
CA ILE A 334 -17.79 -16.59 21.06
C ILE A 334 -16.27 -16.62 21.12
N GLN A 335 -15.65 -15.81 20.29
CA GLN A 335 -14.22 -15.52 20.36
C GLN A 335 -14.03 -14.08 20.86
N SER A 336 -13.02 -13.87 21.69
CA SER A 336 -12.65 -12.53 22.14
C SER A 336 -11.16 -12.30 21.93
N ILE A 337 -10.78 -11.07 21.65
CA ILE A 337 -9.40 -10.61 21.61
C ILE A 337 -9.30 -9.44 22.56
N ALA A 338 -8.41 -9.56 23.54
CA ALA A 338 -8.07 -8.46 24.45
C ALA A 338 -6.58 -8.21 24.36
N GLY A 339 -6.15 -6.95 24.24
CA GLY A 339 -4.75 -6.61 24.12
C GLY A 339 -4.40 -5.25 24.65
N ILE A 340 -3.11 -5.09 24.92
CA ILE A 340 -2.47 -3.83 25.30
C ILE A 340 -1.33 -3.54 24.34
N GLU A 341 -1.13 -2.26 24.00
CA GLU A 341 -0.08 -1.79 23.10
C GLU A 341 0.62 -0.57 23.71
N TYR A 342 1.93 -0.55 23.58
CA TYR A 342 2.77 0.63 23.75
C TYR A 342 3.50 0.91 22.46
N ARG A 343 3.51 2.18 22.02
CA ARG A 343 4.26 2.64 20.86
C ARG A 343 4.97 3.95 21.20
N ASN A 344 6.21 4.07 20.75
CA ASN A 344 7.00 5.29 20.80
C ASN A 344 7.50 5.62 19.40
N GLN A 345 7.28 6.85 18.96
CA GLN A 345 7.74 7.38 17.69
C GLN A 345 8.51 8.66 17.89
N ALA A 346 9.67 8.79 17.23
CA ALA A 346 10.51 9.98 17.32
C ALA A 346 11.12 10.30 15.96
N THR A 347 11.48 11.56 15.73
CA THR A 347 12.19 11.98 14.52
C THR A 347 13.31 12.98 14.83
N THR A 348 14.38 12.90 14.03
CA THR A 348 15.44 13.92 13.97
C THR A 348 15.51 14.42 12.53
N GLN A 349 15.67 15.72 12.37
CA GLN A 349 15.84 16.35 11.08
C GLN A 349 16.99 17.34 11.12
N THR A 350 17.82 17.31 10.06
CA THR A 350 18.87 18.30 9.81
C THR A 350 18.83 18.71 8.36
N ASP A 351 18.85 20.01 8.10
CA ASP A 351 18.82 20.57 6.76
C ASP A 351 19.79 21.74 6.65
N PHE A 352 20.49 21.84 5.54
CA PHE A 352 21.19 23.07 5.18
C PHE A 352 21.13 23.33 3.68
N SER A 353 21.30 24.58 3.30
CA SER A 353 21.37 24.98 1.90
C SER A 353 22.46 26.05 1.72
N ILE A 354 22.97 26.14 0.48
CA ILE A 354 23.89 27.19 0.05
C ILE A 354 23.25 27.89 -1.15
N SER A 355 23.21 29.22 -1.08
CA SER A 355 22.65 30.06 -2.14
C SER A 355 23.61 31.21 -2.43
N GLY A 356 23.24 32.10 -3.35
CA GLY A 356 23.95 33.37 -3.59
C GLY A 356 24.04 34.29 -2.37
N TYR A 357 23.19 34.06 -1.36
CA TYR A 357 23.20 34.77 -0.07
C TYR A 357 24.07 34.11 1.00
N GLY A 358 24.71 32.96 0.69
CA GLY A 358 25.56 32.21 1.61
C GLY A 358 24.91 30.92 2.10
N ARG A 359 25.54 30.31 3.13
CA ARG A 359 25.06 29.09 3.77
C ARG A 359 23.99 29.41 4.82
N TYR A 360 22.90 28.65 4.78
CA TYR A 360 21.85 28.64 5.78
C TYR A 360 21.71 27.23 6.36
N ASP A 361 21.89 27.10 7.67
CA ASP A 361 21.66 25.88 8.42
C ASP A 361 20.32 25.99 9.16
N SER A 362 19.35 25.14 8.80
CA SER A 362 18.08 25.05 9.52
C SER A 362 18.32 24.58 10.96
N PRO A 363 17.54 25.07 11.94
CA PRO A 363 17.61 24.54 13.30
C PRO A 363 17.38 23.03 13.32
N THR A 364 18.29 22.28 13.93
CA THR A 364 18.15 20.81 14.07
C THR A 364 16.92 20.47 14.89
N LEU A 365 16.01 19.68 14.34
CA LEU A 365 14.92 19.08 15.08
C LEU A 365 15.42 17.83 15.80
N ALA A 366 15.54 17.90 17.12
CA ALA A 366 16.01 16.79 17.94
C ALA A 366 14.86 15.83 18.30
N ALA A 367 15.15 14.53 18.39
CA ALA A 367 14.19 13.50 18.81
C ALA A 367 13.58 13.74 20.20
N SER A 368 14.26 14.49 21.08
CA SER A 368 13.73 14.88 22.40
C SER A 368 12.56 15.87 22.31
N LEU A 369 12.49 16.67 21.24
CA LEU A 369 11.41 17.62 20.97
C LEU A 369 10.31 16.99 20.12
N ALA A 370 10.69 16.18 19.14
CA ALA A 370 9.76 15.50 18.21
C ALA A 370 9.60 14.03 18.59
N ASN A 371 8.85 13.79 19.64
CA ASN A 371 8.58 12.46 20.19
C ASN A 371 7.12 12.34 20.61
N ILE A 372 6.49 11.21 20.30
CA ILE A 372 5.15 10.87 20.73
C ILE A 372 5.11 9.46 21.30
N GLN A 373 4.29 9.29 22.33
CA GLN A 373 4.02 8.01 22.97
C GLN A 373 2.53 7.70 22.92
N LEU A 374 2.21 6.43 22.75
CA LEU A 374 0.85 5.94 22.72
C LEU A 374 0.76 4.67 23.57
N VAL A 375 -0.18 4.66 24.51
CA VAL A 375 -0.58 3.48 25.27
C VAL A 375 -2.03 3.17 24.93
N ALA A 376 -2.36 1.92 24.64
CA ALA A 376 -3.72 1.57 24.29
C ALA A 376 -4.13 0.21 24.86
N GLY A 377 -5.43 0.07 25.17
CA GLY A 377 -6.08 -1.19 25.45
C GLY A 377 -7.23 -1.40 24.49
N TYR A 378 -7.43 -2.62 24.02
CA TYR A 378 -8.54 -2.95 23.13
C TYR A 378 -9.17 -4.30 23.47
N LEU A 379 -10.47 -4.40 23.15
CA LEU A 379 -11.25 -5.60 23.36
C LEU A 379 -12.23 -5.76 22.19
N THR A 380 -12.28 -6.97 21.62
CA THR A 380 -13.23 -7.33 20.57
C THR A 380 -13.89 -8.65 20.89
N PHE A 381 -15.14 -8.78 20.46
CA PHE A 381 -15.91 -10.01 20.52
C PHE A 381 -16.38 -10.37 19.12
N GLU A 382 -16.27 -11.63 18.78
CA GLU A 382 -16.71 -12.19 17.52
C GLU A 382 -17.56 -13.42 17.81
N LYS A 383 -18.74 -13.48 17.20
CA LYS A 383 -19.58 -14.66 17.18
C LYS A 383 -19.98 -14.94 15.75
N HIS A 384 -19.79 -16.17 15.31
CA HIS A 384 -20.29 -16.61 14.01
C HIS A 384 -20.97 -17.98 14.16
N GLN A 385 -22.08 -18.12 13.46
CA GLN A 385 -22.77 -19.37 13.24
C GLN A 385 -22.57 -19.76 11.78
N ALA A 386 -21.97 -20.92 11.58
CA ALA A 386 -21.62 -21.37 10.24
C ALA A 386 -22.82 -21.30 9.29
N ASP A 387 -22.58 -20.76 8.09
CA ASP A 387 -23.55 -20.61 7.00
C ASP A 387 -24.86 -19.84 7.37
N ALA A 388 -24.87 -19.13 8.48
CA ALA A 388 -26.04 -18.37 8.92
C ALA A 388 -25.72 -16.89 9.13
N TRP A 389 -25.02 -16.53 10.19
CA TRP A 389 -24.72 -15.13 10.50
C TRP A 389 -23.48 -14.99 11.36
N GLY A 390 -22.96 -13.80 11.44
CA GLY A 390 -21.93 -13.42 12.39
C GLY A 390 -21.99 -11.95 12.75
N LEU A 391 -21.39 -11.65 13.88
CA LEU A 391 -21.24 -10.30 14.41
C LEU A 391 -19.89 -10.17 15.06
N GLU A 392 -19.14 -9.16 14.64
CA GLU A 392 -17.94 -8.69 15.33
C GLU A 392 -18.21 -7.28 15.85
N PHE A 393 -17.83 -7.02 17.10
CA PHE A 393 -17.85 -5.68 17.67
C PHE A 393 -16.71 -5.52 18.65
N GLY A 394 -16.22 -4.30 18.81
CA GLY A 394 -15.12 -4.04 19.73
C GLY A 394 -14.87 -2.57 19.94
N GLY A 395 -14.03 -2.28 20.94
CA GLY A 395 -13.59 -0.95 21.30
C GLY A 395 -12.11 -0.89 21.64
N ARG A 396 -11.52 0.29 21.45
CA ARG A 396 -10.14 0.62 21.81
C ARG A 396 -10.10 1.96 22.53
N LEU A 397 -9.42 1.98 23.65
CA LEU A 397 -9.09 3.20 24.38
C LEU A 397 -7.59 3.45 24.17
N SER A 398 -7.26 4.59 23.61
CA SER A 398 -5.86 5.00 23.33
C SER A 398 -5.57 6.28 24.08
N ASN A 399 -4.46 6.33 24.81
CA ASN A 399 -3.92 7.54 25.40
C ASN A 399 -2.67 7.98 24.63
N HIS A 400 -2.76 9.13 23.97
CA HIS A 400 -1.70 9.71 23.16
C HIS A 400 -1.06 10.88 23.93
N SER A 401 0.26 10.96 23.98
CA SER A 401 1.00 11.94 24.78
C SER A 401 0.63 13.41 24.50
N LEU A 402 0.22 13.74 23.25
CA LEU A 402 -0.16 15.10 22.86
C LEU A 402 -1.69 15.31 22.75
N TYR A 403 -2.44 14.25 22.40
CA TYR A 403 -3.87 14.35 22.09
C TYR A 403 -4.80 13.65 23.10
N GLY A 404 -4.22 13.23 24.25
CA GLY A 404 -4.99 12.65 25.36
C GLY A 404 -5.68 11.34 25.00
N THR A 405 -6.79 11.10 25.65
CA THR A 405 -7.53 9.83 25.57
C THR A 405 -8.58 9.86 24.47
N ASN A 406 -8.55 8.85 23.58
CA ASN A 406 -9.46 8.69 22.46
C ASN A 406 -10.07 7.30 22.48
N PHE A 407 -11.36 7.21 22.14
CA PHE A 407 -12.09 5.94 22.05
C PHE A 407 -12.57 5.69 20.63
N THR A 408 -12.24 4.51 20.10
CA THR A 408 -12.71 4.04 18.79
C THR A 408 -13.43 2.71 18.93
N TYR A 409 -14.45 2.46 18.09
CA TYR A 409 -15.20 1.22 18.10
C TYR A 409 -15.66 0.82 16.70
N HIS A 410 -16.03 -0.44 16.55
CA HIS A 410 -16.61 -0.97 15.33
C HIS A 410 -17.74 -1.96 15.62
N VAL A 411 -18.62 -2.14 14.61
CA VAL A 411 -19.67 -3.15 14.59
C VAL A 411 -19.80 -3.68 13.18
N ASN A 412 -19.61 -4.99 13.00
CA ASN A 412 -19.52 -5.66 11.70
C ASN A 412 -20.46 -6.89 11.64
N PRO A 413 -21.79 -6.72 11.48
CA PRO A 413 -22.72 -7.81 11.26
C PRO A 413 -22.66 -8.34 9.82
N TYR A 414 -22.92 -9.63 9.66
CA TYR A 414 -23.22 -10.24 8.37
C TYR A 414 -24.25 -11.37 8.50
N ALA A 415 -24.94 -11.69 7.42
CA ALA A 415 -25.87 -12.81 7.35
C ALA A 415 -25.82 -13.49 5.97
N TYR A 416 -25.86 -14.81 5.96
CA TYR A 416 -26.11 -15.59 4.76
C TYR A 416 -27.64 -15.67 4.55
N VAL A 417 -28.13 -14.98 3.52
CA VAL A 417 -29.57 -14.87 3.22
C VAL A 417 -30.06 -15.87 2.18
N TRP A 418 -29.08 -16.49 1.46
CA TRP A 418 -29.30 -17.63 0.55
C TRP A 418 -27.99 -18.42 0.42
N PRO A 419 -27.98 -19.62 -0.20
CA PRO A 419 -26.79 -20.43 -0.29
C PRO A 419 -25.59 -19.69 -0.88
N LYS A 420 -24.50 -19.56 -0.10
CA LYS A 420 -23.25 -18.86 -0.43
C LYS A 420 -23.46 -17.37 -0.78
N GLY A 421 -24.59 -16.79 -0.40
CA GLY A 421 -24.90 -15.37 -0.58
C GLY A 421 -24.93 -14.65 0.77
N LYS A 422 -23.98 -13.73 0.99
CA LYS A 422 -23.74 -13.01 2.23
C LYS A 422 -24.05 -11.53 2.08
N LEU A 423 -24.91 -10.98 2.93
CA LEU A 423 -25.08 -9.54 3.15
C LEU A 423 -24.26 -9.12 4.36
N PHE A 424 -23.68 -7.94 4.31
CA PHE A 424 -22.96 -7.36 5.45
C PHE A 424 -23.17 -5.85 5.52
N ALA A 425 -23.03 -5.30 6.72
CA ALA A 425 -23.01 -3.87 6.97
C ALA A 425 -21.99 -3.59 8.09
N ASN A 426 -21.16 -2.57 7.91
CA ASN A 426 -20.09 -2.26 8.84
C ASN A 426 -20.14 -0.79 9.24
N TYR A 427 -19.86 -0.55 10.50
CA TYR A 427 -19.67 0.79 11.05
C TYR A 427 -18.36 0.85 11.80
N TYR A 428 -17.56 1.87 11.49
CA TYR A 428 -16.26 2.09 12.11
C TYR A 428 -16.12 3.54 12.56
N THR A 429 -15.53 3.74 13.74
CA THR A 429 -14.93 5.02 14.13
C THR A 429 -13.41 4.90 14.08
N SER A 430 -12.75 5.98 13.79
CA SER A 430 -11.28 6.02 13.66
C SER A 430 -10.74 7.35 14.20
N PHE A 431 -9.46 7.31 14.57
CA PHE A 431 -8.72 8.44 15.10
C PHE A 431 -7.31 8.44 14.49
N LYS A 432 -6.80 9.62 14.13
CA LYS A 432 -5.41 9.79 13.72
C LYS A 432 -4.82 11.06 14.29
N ALA A 433 -3.70 10.92 14.99
CA ALA A 433 -2.88 12.05 15.42
C ALA A 433 -2.09 12.63 14.21
N PRO A 434 -1.82 13.94 14.16
CA PRO A 434 -0.89 14.54 13.22
C PRO A 434 0.48 13.84 13.28
N SER A 435 1.16 13.73 12.14
CA SER A 435 2.52 13.19 12.10
C SER A 435 3.52 14.15 12.74
N LEU A 436 4.68 13.64 13.16
CA LEU A 436 5.75 14.49 13.68
C LEU A 436 6.22 15.53 12.66
N TYR A 437 6.21 15.19 11.36
CA TYR A 437 6.52 16.14 10.31
C TYR A 437 5.47 17.27 10.23
N GLN A 438 4.18 16.94 10.31
CA GLN A 438 3.10 17.94 10.29
C GLN A 438 3.14 18.88 11.52
N LEU A 439 3.70 18.43 12.64
CA LEU A 439 3.80 19.22 13.87
C LEU A 439 5.08 20.08 13.93
N TYR A 440 6.21 19.53 13.49
CA TYR A 440 7.53 20.08 13.83
C TYR A 440 8.41 20.45 12.64
N SER A 441 8.03 20.12 11.37
CA SER A 441 8.79 20.55 10.19
C SER A 441 8.77 22.08 10.04
N PRO A 442 9.56 22.67 9.11
CA PRO A 442 9.49 24.10 8.80
C PRO A 442 8.08 24.59 8.43
N TYR A 443 7.25 23.68 7.87
CA TYR A 443 5.84 23.94 7.55
C TYR A 443 4.88 23.45 8.64
N GLY A 444 5.42 23.03 9.77
CA GLY A 444 4.69 22.38 10.84
C GLY A 444 3.75 23.34 11.60
N ASN A 445 2.74 22.72 12.25
CA ASN A 445 1.78 23.46 13.03
C ASN A 445 1.41 22.66 14.30
N GLN A 446 1.91 23.10 15.43
CA GLN A 446 1.65 22.44 16.73
C GLN A 446 0.21 22.69 17.23
N ALA A 447 -0.56 23.59 16.60
CA ALA A 447 -1.98 23.80 16.92
C ALA A 447 -2.93 22.85 16.18
N LEU A 448 -2.40 21.91 15.36
CA LEU A 448 -3.23 20.93 14.66
C LEU A 448 -4.02 20.08 15.64
N GLN A 449 -5.29 19.84 15.29
CA GLN A 449 -6.14 18.87 15.96
C GLN A 449 -6.00 17.49 15.33
N ALA A 450 -6.31 16.45 16.08
CA ALA A 450 -6.35 15.10 15.56
C ALA A 450 -7.54 14.90 14.62
N GLU A 451 -7.40 14.04 13.63
CA GLU A 451 -8.45 13.67 12.69
C GLU A 451 -9.37 12.60 13.31
N PHE A 452 -10.68 12.74 13.12
CA PHE A 452 -11.68 11.76 13.54
C PHE A 452 -12.46 11.27 12.33
N GLY A 453 -12.50 9.95 12.15
CA GLY A 453 -13.19 9.31 11.04
C GLY A 453 -14.41 8.52 11.47
N LYS A 454 -15.43 8.51 10.59
CA LYS A 454 -16.57 7.60 10.63
C LYS A 454 -16.73 6.97 9.27
N THR A 455 -16.85 5.65 9.22
CA THR A 455 -17.07 4.91 7.97
C THR A 455 -18.29 4.03 8.12
N VAL A 456 -19.20 4.12 7.16
CA VAL A 456 -20.33 3.21 6.97
C VAL A 456 -20.12 2.50 5.64
N GLU A 457 -20.28 1.19 5.64
CA GLU A 457 -20.32 0.41 4.40
C GLU A 457 -21.36 -0.70 4.49
N ALA A 458 -21.93 -1.03 3.34
CA ALA A 458 -22.81 -2.17 3.20
C ALA A 458 -22.51 -2.87 1.87
N GLY A 459 -22.65 -4.16 1.84
CA GLY A 459 -22.32 -4.92 0.66
C GLY A 459 -22.93 -6.30 0.65
N PHE A 460 -22.70 -6.91 -0.48
CA PHE A 460 -23.22 -8.21 -0.82
C PHE A 460 -22.12 -9.02 -1.52
N GLU A 461 -21.98 -10.29 -1.16
CA GLU A 461 -21.09 -11.25 -1.77
C GLU A 461 -21.88 -12.49 -2.20
N GLN A 462 -21.62 -12.99 -3.40
CA GLN A 462 -22.26 -14.21 -3.90
C GLN A 462 -21.26 -15.10 -4.64
N GLN A 463 -21.25 -16.38 -4.28
CA GLN A 463 -20.57 -17.43 -5.02
C GLN A 463 -21.63 -18.24 -5.80
N LEU A 464 -21.60 -18.20 -7.13
CA LEU A 464 -22.46 -18.95 -8.03
C LEU A 464 -21.61 -19.95 -8.83
N GLY A 465 -21.41 -21.15 -8.28
CA GLY A 465 -20.52 -22.13 -8.88
C GLY A 465 -19.10 -21.59 -9.05
N LYS A 466 -18.72 -21.31 -10.29
CA LYS A 466 -17.40 -20.78 -10.67
C LYS A 466 -17.33 -19.26 -10.78
N PHE A 467 -18.42 -18.60 -10.53
CA PHE A 467 -18.55 -17.14 -10.58
C PHE A 467 -18.67 -16.59 -9.16
N TYR A 468 -17.91 -15.57 -8.86
CA TYR A 468 -17.97 -14.80 -7.63
C TYR A 468 -18.22 -13.34 -7.95
N VAL A 469 -19.09 -12.71 -7.19
CA VAL A 469 -19.33 -11.25 -7.25
C VAL A 469 -19.39 -10.66 -5.86
N ARG A 470 -18.82 -9.47 -5.71
CA ARG A 470 -18.94 -8.61 -4.53
C ARG A 470 -19.28 -7.19 -4.95
N LEU A 471 -20.29 -6.62 -4.35
CA LEU A 471 -20.70 -5.22 -4.51
C LEU A 471 -20.68 -4.57 -3.14
N VAL A 472 -20.04 -3.40 -3.03
CA VAL A 472 -19.91 -2.63 -1.78
C VAL A 472 -20.23 -1.18 -2.05
N GLY A 473 -21.15 -0.60 -1.28
CA GLY A 473 -21.33 0.85 -1.17
C GLY A 473 -20.71 1.33 0.14
N PHE A 474 -20.05 2.47 0.13
CA PHE A 474 -19.44 3.03 1.33
C PHE A 474 -19.51 4.56 1.36
N GLN A 475 -19.45 5.09 2.58
CA GLN A 475 -19.27 6.50 2.87
C GLN A 475 -18.30 6.65 4.04
N GLN A 476 -17.32 7.53 3.88
CA GLN A 476 -16.35 7.91 4.90
C GLN A 476 -16.42 9.41 5.14
N GLU A 477 -16.51 9.80 6.39
CA GLU A 477 -16.44 11.19 6.86
C GLU A 477 -15.19 11.34 7.73
N VAL A 478 -14.40 12.38 7.49
CA VAL A 478 -13.25 12.76 8.31
C VAL A 478 -13.47 14.20 8.77
N LEU A 479 -13.49 14.40 10.08
CA LEU A 479 -13.50 15.71 10.73
C LEU A 479 -12.07 16.12 11.04
N ASP A 480 -11.80 17.43 11.00
CA ASP A 480 -10.48 18.02 11.26
C ASP A 480 -9.35 17.46 10.38
N GLY A 481 -9.69 17.06 9.15
CA GLY A 481 -8.72 16.52 8.19
C GLY A 481 -7.54 17.47 7.97
N ILE A 482 -6.32 16.93 7.93
CA ILE A 482 -5.11 17.74 7.80
C ILE A 482 -4.73 17.87 6.33
N VAL A 483 -4.56 19.11 5.88
CA VAL A 483 -4.13 19.46 4.52
C VAL A 483 -2.95 20.43 4.56
N PHE A 484 -2.09 20.38 3.54
CA PHE A 484 -1.09 21.41 3.31
C PHE A 484 -1.72 22.55 2.51
N GLN A 485 -1.54 23.79 2.94
CA GLN A 485 -2.03 24.98 2.27
C GLN A 485 -0.89 25.97 2.06
N SER A 486 -0.75 26.48 0.83
CA SER A 486 0.11 27.63 0.54
C SER A 486 -0.48 28.89 1.18
N ILE A 487 0.37 29.67 1.84
CA ILE A 487 0.03 30.96 2.48
C ILE A 487 0.97 32.04 1.95
N VAL A 488 0.55 33.30 2.05
CA VAL A 488 1.32 34.46 1.50
C VAL A 488 2.52 34.82 2.39
N GLU A 489 2.43 34.53 3.69
CA GLU A 489 3.46 34.81 4.68
C GLU A 489 4.44 33.64 4.82
N GLU A 490 5.69 33.90 5.24
CA GLU A 490 6.63 32.84 5.58
C GLU A 490 6.04 31.90 6.63
N PRO A 491 6.21 30.57 6.46
CA PRO A 491 7.08 29.84 5.54
C PRO A 491 6.45 29.53 4.15
N TYR A 492 5.53 30.33 3.64
CA TYR A 492 4.83 30.20 2.36
C TYR A 492 3.98 28.94 2.19
N GLY A 493 3.82 28.19 3.25
CA GLY A 493 2.98 27.00 3.34
C GLY A 493 2.86 26.51 4.75
N ARG A 494 1.72 25.88 5.11
CA ARG A 494 1.47 25.37 6.45
C ARG A 494 0.48 24.23 6.45
N TYR A 495 0.62 23.31 7.38
CA TYR A 495 -0.40 22.29 7.66
C TYR A 495 -1.54 22.90 8.48
N LEU A 496 -2.77 22.69 8.01
CA LEU A 496 -4.00 23.20 8.64
C LEU A 496 -5.06 22.09 8.67
N ASN A 497 -5.96 22.18 9.66
CA ASN A 497 -7.16 21.36 9.66
C ASN A 497 -8.22 21.94 8.73
N VAL A 498 -8.90 21.06 7.97
CA VAL A 498 -10.15 21.38 7.26
C VAL A 498 -11.33 20.88 8.06
N SER A 499 -12.46 21.58 8.00
CA SER A 499 -13.60 21.28 8.87
C SER A 499 -14.14 19.88 8.66
N LYS A 500 -14.24 19.45 7.39
CA LYS A 500 -14.84 18.16 7.04
C LYS A 500 -14.38 17.67 5.66
N GLN A 501 -14.05 16.39 5.57
CA GLN A 501 -13.88 15.67 4.31
C GLN A 501 -14.89 14.53 4.23
N ASN A 502 -15.60 14.40 3.11
CA ASN A 502 -16.57 13.34 2.88
C ASN A 502 -16.21 12.63 1.57
N THR A 503 -16.10 11.31 1.61
CA THR A 503 -15.83 10.48 0.43
C THR A 503 -16.85 9.35 0.41
N LYS A 504 -17.47 9.11 -0.74
CA LYS A 504 -18.44 8.03 -0.97
C LYS A 504 -18.12 7.31 -2.25
N GLY A 505 -18.52 6.07 -2.36
CA GLY A 505 -18.26 5.31 -3.58
C GLY A 505 -18.93 3.95 -3.63
N VAL A 506 -18.71 3.30 -4.76
CA VAL A 506 -19.18 1.94 -5.05
C VAL A 506 -18.02 1.12 -5.60
N GLU A 507 -17.85 -0.08 -5.10
CA GLU A 507 -16.88 -1.07 -5.56
C GLU A 507 -17.60 -2.31 -6.09
N LEU A 508 -17.26 -2.75 -7.30
CA LEU A 508 -17.69 -4.01 -7.87
C LEU A 508 -16.48 -4.88 -8.18
N GLU A 509 -16.50 -6.10 -7.70
CA GLU A 509 -15.52 -7.13 -8.01
C GLU A 509 -16.23 -8.37 -8.53
N ALA A 510 -15.79 -8.90 -9.68
CA ALA A 510 -16.30 -10.12 -10.24
C ALA A 510 -15.15 -11.04 -10.67
N ARG A 511 -15.22 -12.32 -10.32
CA ARG A 511 -14.24 -13.34 -10.65
C ARG A 511 -14.90 -14.54 -11.27
N TYR A 512 -14.25 -15.10 -12.26
CA TYR A 512 -14.68 -16.34 -12.90
C TYR A 512 -13.48 -17.25 -13.14
N ALA A 513 -13.62 -18.54 -12.85
CA ALA A 513 -12.57 -19.52 -13.11
C ALA A 513 -13.16 -20.81 -13.68
N TRP A 514 -12.63 -21.27 -14.81
CA TRP A 514 -13.05 -22.52 -15.44
C TRP A 514 -11.97 -23.11 -16.34
N LYS A 515 -11.62 -24.37 -16.15
CA LYS A 515 -10.75 -25.18 -17.03
C LYS A 515 -9.48 -24.45 -17.52
N GLY A 516 -8.72 -23.82 -16.60
CA GLY A 516 -7.49 -23.14 -16.93
C GLY A 516 -7.66 -21.69 -17.45
N PHE A 517 -8.91 -21.22 -17.57
CA PHE A 517 -9.22 -19.81 -17.78
C PHE A 517 -9.65 -19.16 -16.47
N SER A 518 -9.20 -17.94 -16.21
CA SER A 518 -9.75 -17.09 -15.16
C SER A 518 -9.86 -15.65 -15.61
N SER A 519 -10.89 -14.97 -15.12
CA SER A 519 -11.08 -13.53 -15.32
C SER A 519 -11.36 -12.85 -13.98
N GLU A 520 -10.83 -11.67 -13.83
CA GLU A 520 -11.05 -10.78 -12.67
C GLU A 520 -11.39 -9.39 -13.19
N LEU A 521 -12.56 -8.89 -12.83
CA LEU A 521 -13.02 -7.54 -13.12
C LEU A 521 -13.11 -6.78 -11.81
N ALA A 522 -12.56 -5.57 -11.76
CA ALA A 522 -12.73 -4.64 -10.67
C ALA A 522 -13.17 -3.27 -11.21
N TYR A 523 -14.18 -2.69 -10.59
CA TYR A 523 -14.65 -1.34 -10.87
C TYR A 523 -14.79 -0.55 -9.59
N THR A 524 -14.31 0.69 -9.61
CA THR A 524 -14.42 1.63 -8.50
C THR A 524 -15.01 2.93 -9.01
N TYR A 525 -16.05 3.41 -8.32
CA TYR A 525 -16.57 4.76 -8.43
C TYR A 525 -16.28 5.51 -7.13
N LEU A 526 -15.76 6.74 -7.23
CA LEU A 526 -15.47 7.63 -6.10
C LEU A 526 -16.05 9.01 -6.34
N ASP A 527 -16.63 9.59 -5.30
CA ASP A 527 -16.96 11.00 -5.21
C ASP A 527 -16.51 11.54 -3.85
N GLY A 528 -15.81 12.67 -3.86
CA GLY A 528 -15.20 13.21 -2.64
C GLY A 528 -15.24 14.73 -2.60
N GLN A 529 -15.58 15.26 -1.43
CA GLN A 529 -15.69 16.69 -1.15
C GLN A 529 -15.01 17.01 0.18
N MET A 530 -14.40 18.20 0.27
CA MET A 530 -13.91 18.77 1.51
C MET A 530 -14.49 20.18 1.71
N ASN A 531 -14.79 20.50 2.95
CA ASN A 531 -15.29 21.81 3.35
C ASN A 531 -14.21 22.54 4.14
N GLN A 532 -13.94 23.77 3.77
CA GLN A 532 -12.96 24.62 4.42
C GLN A 532 -13.51 26.04 4.53
N VAL A 533 -13.25 26.69 5.66
CA VAL A 533 -13.56 28.12 5.83
C VAL A 533 -12.43 28.93 5.22
N ILE A 534 -12.71 29.67 4.14
CA ILE A 534 -11.76 30.57 3.48
C ILE A 534 -12.28 32.00 3.58
N ASN A 535 -11.51 32.89 4.17
CA ASN A 535 -11.91 34.30 4.41
C ASN A 535 -13.29 34.44 5.09
N GLY A 536 -13.55 33.56 6.07
CA GLY A 536 -14.81 33.55 6.84
C GLY A 536 -16.03 33.01 6.08
N LYS A 537 -15.83 32.39 4.90
CA LYS A 537 -16.90 31.77 4.11
C LYS A 537 -16.69 30.26 3.98
N ASP A 538 -17.73 29.48 4.20
CA ASP A 538 -17.73 28.06 3.92
C ASP A 538 -17.56 27.81 2.42
N SER A 539 -16.53 27.06 2.07
CA SER A 539 -16.21 26.72 0.68
C SER A 539 -16.08 25.20 0.54
N THR A 540 -16.61 24.67 -0.55
CA THR A 540 -16.59 23.23 -0.83
C THR A 540 -15.73 22.96 -2.05
N PHE A 541 -14.79 22.03 -1.93
CA PHE A 541 -13.85 21.63 -2.98
C PHE A 541 -13.90 20.12 -3.21
N SER A 542 -13.41 19.68 -4.37
CA SER A 542 -13.13 18.25 -4.57
C SER A 542 -11.96 17.83 -3.67
N SER A 543 -12.16 16.76 -2.88
CA SER A 543 -11.07 16.14 -2.10
C SER A 543 -10.24 15.13 -2.90
N LEU A 544 -10.64 14.83 -4.14
CA LEU A 544 -10.03 13.81 -4.99
C LEU A 544 -8.91 14.38 -5.90
N ILE A 545 -7.88 14.99 -5.32
CA ILE A 545 -6.71 15.43 -6.08
C ILE A 545 -5.94 14.19 -6.56
N ARG A 546 -5.61 14.11 -7.87
CA ARG A 546 -4.93 12.98 -8.55
C ARG A 546 -5.66 11.63 -8.49
N ARG A 547 -6.88 11.58 -7.99
CA ARG A 547 -7.69 10.36 -7.82
C ARG A 547 -8.82 10.33 -8.85
N PRO A 548 -8.95 9.25 -9.65
CA PRO A 548 -10.00 9.18 -10.66
C PRO A 548 -11.37 8.93 -10.01
N LYS A 549 -12.42 9.54 -10.57
CA LYS A 549 -13.81 9.20 -10.21
C LYS A 549 -14.18 7.78 -10.66
N HIS A 550 -13.63 7.33 -11.78
CA HIS A 550 -13.89 6.01 -12.35
C HIS A 550 -12.60 5.28 -12.64
N GLN A 551 -12.48 4.06 -12.15
CA GLN A 551 -11.37 3.15 -12.43
C GLN A 551 -11.93 1.76 -12.73
N VAL A 552 -11.48 1.14 -13.81
CA VAL A 552 -11.87 -0.22 -14.20
C VAL A 552 -10.61 -1.02 -14.47
N SER A 553 -10.51 -2.22 -13.96
CA SER A 553 -9.45 -3.17 -14.32
C SER A 553 -10.03 -4.52 -14.72
N LEU A 554 -9.41 -5.15 -15.70
CA LEU A 554 -9.74 -6.49 -16.18
C LEU A 554 -8.45 -7.29 -16.33
N ARG A 555 -8.41 -8.45 -15.69
CA ARG A 555 -7.36 -9.45 -15.86
C ARG A 555 -7.94 -10.72 -16.46
N LEU A 556 -7.31 -11.22 -17.49
CA LEU A 556 -7.63 -12.50 -18.13
C LEU A 556 -6.39 -13.38 -18.06
N ASN A 557 -6.54 -14.60 -17.57
CA ASN A 557 -5.47 -15.59 -17.52
C ASN A 557 -5.93 -16.85 -18.26
N GLN A 558 -5.05 -17.42 -19.07
CA GLN A 558 -5.31 -18.65 -19.80
C GLN A 558 -4.12 -19.60 -19.69
N GLN A 559 -4.36 -20.80 -19.20
CA GLN A 559 -3.44 -21.92 -19.33
C GLN A 559 -3.58 -22.49 -20.76
N LEU A 560 -2.57 -22.25 -21.61
CA LEU A 560 -2.58 -22.69 -23.01
C LEU A 560 -2.21 -24.17 -23.15
N THR A 561 -1.20 -24.60 -22.37
CA THR A 561 -0.77 -26.00 -22.27
C THR A 561 -0.40 -26.31 -20.83
N LYS A 562 -0.02 -27.54 -20.49
CA LYS A 562 0.48 -27.89 -19.15
C LYS A 562 1.71 -27.05 -18.71
N ARG A 563 2.44 -26.50 -19.67
CA ARG A 563 3.71 -25.76 -19.42
C ARG A 563 3.63 -24.29 -19.78
N TRP A 564 2.62 -23.85 -20.49
CA TRP A 564 2.54 -22.49 -21.03
C TRP A 564 1.25 -21.80 -20.62
N SER A 565 1.37 -20.63 -20.00
CA SER A 565 0.25 -19.75 -19.65
C SER A 565 0.48 -18.36 -20.20
N ALA A 566 -0.61 -17.66 -20.49
CA ALA A 566 -0.61 -16.27 -20.90
C ALA A 566 -1.61 -15.48 -20.07
N SER A 567 -1.35 -14.20 -19.86
CA SER A 567 -2.30 -13.29 -19.24
C SER A 567 -2.29 -11.92 -19.89
N VAL A 568 -3.45 -11.27 -19.84
CA VAL A 568 -3.67 -9.88 -20.23
C VAL A 568 -4.21 -9.15 -19.03
N TYR A 569 -3.62 -8.02 -18.71
CA TYR A 569 -4.17 -7.08 -17.76
C TYR A 569 -4.43 -5.75 -18.46
N THR A 570 -5.59 -5.17 -18.25
CA THR A 570 -5.92 -3.83 -18.76
C THR A 570 -6.61 -3.02 -17.68
N GLN A 571 -6.27 -1.74 -17.59
CA GLN A 571 -6.85 -0.80 -16.63
C GLN A 571 -7.19 0.51 -17.33
N TYR A 572 -8.41 0.96 -17.18
CA TYR A 572 -8.83 2.32 -17.49
C TYR A 572 -8.78 3.17 -16.21
N VAL A 573 -8.12 4.31 -16.28
CA VAL A 573 -8.08 5.33 -15.25
C VAL A 573 -8.72 6.60 -15.81
N GLY A 574 -9.78 7.07 -15.17
CA GLY A 574 -10.53 8.26 -15.59
C GLY A 574 -9.74 9.55 -15.45
N GLU A 575 -10.33 10.65 -15.87
CA GLU A 575 -9.78 12.00 -15.69
C GLU A 575 -9.60 12.32 -14.19
N ARG A 576 -8.57 13.11 -13.88
CA ARG A 576 -8.20 13.51 -12.51
C ARG A 576 -7.86 14.99 -12.49
N THR A 577 -8.17 15.66 -11.40
CA THR A 577 -7.72 17.03 -11.15
C THR A 577 -6.37 17.00 -10.43
N ASP A 578 -5.45 17.86 -10.84
CA ASP A 578 -4.20 18.13 -10.16
C ASP A 578 -4.00 19.63 -10.01
N TYR A 579 -3.08 20.04 -9.14
CA TYR A 579 -2.72 21.43 -8.92
C TYR A 579 -1.21 21.58 -8.99
N TYR A 580 -0.75 22.66 -9.58
CA TYR A 580 0.67 23.03 -9.63
C TYR A 580 0.86 24.51 -9.37
N TYR A 581 2.00 24.86 -8.82
CA TYR A 581 2.39 26.24 -8.66
C TYR A 581 2.96 26.75 -9.98
N ASN A 582 2.45 27.88 -10.46
CA ASN A 582 2.90 28.53 -11.69
C ASN A 582 3.78 29.73 -11.34
N ASP A 583 5.09 29.61 -11.56
CA ASP A 583 6.09 30.63 -11.23
C ASP A 583 5.87 31.95 -12.00
N ALA A 584 5.30 31.91 -13.21
CA ALA A 584 5.05 33.09 -13.99
C ALA A 584 3.88 33.96 -13.46
N SER A 585 2.87 33.31 -12.86
CA SER A 585 1.71 33.99 -12.28
C SER A 585 1.75 34.09 -10.75
N TYR A 586 2.70 33.41 -10.11
CA TYR A 586 2.81 33.26 -8.65
C TYR A 586 1.51 32.70 -8.01
N GLN A 587 0.83 31.78 -8.69
CA GLN A 587 -0.45 31.24 -8.24
C GLN A 587 -0.50 29.71 -8.42
N THR A 588 -1.22 29.06 -7.51
CA THR A 588 -1.59 27.67 -7.69
C THR A 588 -2.70 27.54 -8.73
N GLN A 589 -2.47 26.78 -9.78
CA GLN A 589 -3.40 26.55 -10.89
C GLN A 589 -3.87 25.11 -10.92
N GLY A 590 -5.16 24.91 -11.20
CA GLY A 590 -5.76 23.60 -11.42
C GLY A 590 -5.53 23.12 -12.86
N VAL A 591 -5.26 21.83 -13.01
CA VAL A 591 -5.10 21.18 -14.31
C VAL A 591 -5.85 19.85 -14.33
N THR A 592 -6.41 19.49 -15.49
CA THR A 592 -7.03 18.19 -15.69
C THR A 592 -6.02 17.22 -16.31
N LEU A 593 -5.70 16.15 -15.59
CA LEU A 593 -4.92 15.04 -16.11
C LEU A 593 -5.83 14.12 -16.92
N ALA A 594 -5.46 13.88 -18.18
CA ALA A 594 -6.25 13.07 -19.10
C ALA A 594 -6.41 11.62 -18.63
N SER A 595 -7.53 11.00 -19.00
CA SER A 595 -7.74 9.57 -18.82
C SER A 595 -6.77 8.76 -19.67
N TYR A 596 -6.42 7.54 -19.22
CA TYR A 596 -5.57 6.62 -19.97
C TYR A 596 -5.99 5.16 -19.81
N VAL A 597 -5.51 4.32 -20.73
CA VAL A 597 -5.62 2.87 -20.66
C VAL A 597 -4.22 2.28 -20.55
N TRP A 598 -3.99 1.52 -19.49
CA TRP A 598 -2.77 0.75 -19.29
C TRP A 598 -3.01 -0.70 -19.62
N THR A 599 -2.19 -1.29 -20.51
CA THR A 599 -2.33 -2.70 -20.90
C THR A 599 -1.00 -3.41 -20.77
N GLU A 600 -1.03 -4.61 -20.20
CA GLU A 600 0.12 -5.50 -20.01
C GLU A 600 -0.17 -6.86 -20.63
N LEU A 601 0.85 -7.45 -21.25
CA LEU A 601 0.83 -8.82 -21.73
C LEU A 601 1.91 -9.61 -21.02
N GLN A 602 1.55 -10.80 -20.57
CA GLN A 602 2.48 -11.69 -19.89
C GLN A 602 2.39 -13.09 -20.47
N SER A 603 3.52 -13.74 -20.60
CA SER A 603 3.65 -15.14 -21.00
C SER A 603 4.61 -15.84 -20.04
N THR A 604 4.22 -17.02 -19.55
CA THR A 604 5.06 -17.82 -18.65
C THR A 604 5.17 -19.24 -19.19
N TYR A 605 6.42 -19.71 -19.37
CA TYR A 605 6.73 -21.05 -19.82
C TYR A 605 7.49 -21.82 -18.74
N SER A 606 6.93 -22.95 -18.28
CA SER A 606 7.56 -23.87 -17.32
C SER A 606 8.32 -24.96 -18.06
N PHE A 607 9.65 -24.83 -18.17
CA PHE A 607 10.47 -25.83 -18.84
C PHE A 607 10.81 -27.05 -17.95
N SER A 608 10.63 -26.87 -16.63
CA SER A 608 10.62 -28.00 -15.68
C SER A 608 9.62 -27.74 -14.53
N LYS A 609 9.50 -28.64 -13.59
CA LYS A 609 8.70 -28.45 -12.37
C LYS A 609 9.28 -27.35 -11.45
N HIS A 610 10.56 -27.03 -11.60
CA HIS A 610 11.27 -26.07 -10.76
C HIS A 610 11.55 -24.74 -11.45
N TRP A 611 11.71 -24.74 -12.78
CA TRP A 611 12.18 -23.58 -13.51
C TRP A 611 11.14 -23.03 -14.48
N ARG A 612 11.00 -21.73 -14.49
CA ARG A 612 10.09 -21.00 -15.36
C ARG A 612 10.77 -19.80 -16.00
N LEU A 613 10.39 -19.50 -17.23
CA LEU A 613 10.72 -18.29 -17.95
C LEU A 613 9.45 -17.44 -18.09
N GLN A 614 9.52 -16.16 -17.76
CA GLN A 614 8.44 -15.22 -17.91
C GLN A 614 8.87 -14.05 -18.76
N ALA A 615 8.01 -13.65 -19.69
CA ALA A 615 8.10 -12.41 -20.44
C ALA A 615 6.91 -11.52 -20.04
N LEU A 616 7.19 -10.27 -19.71
CA LEU A 616 6.21 -9.24 -19.37
C LEU A 616 6.42 -8.03 -20.26
N VAL A 617 5.38 -7.63 -20.98
CA VAL A 617 5.33 -6.37 -21.73
C VAL A 617 4.41 -5.43 -21.00
N LYS A 618 4.95 -4.40 -20.39
CA LYS A 618 4.18 -3.32 -19.77
C LYS A 618 3.83 -2.25 -20.80
N ASN A 619 2.71 -1.59 -20.61
CA ASN A 619 2.26 -0.48 -21.44
C ASN A 619 2.28 -0.79 -22.94
N VAL A 620 1.61 -1.87 -23.33
CA VAL A 620 1.56 -2.36 -24.73
C VAL A 620 1.11 -1.27 -25.69
N LEU A 621 0.17 -0.42 -25.28
CA LEU A 621 -0.36 0.68 -26.07
C LEU A 621 0.58 1.89 -26.17
N ASN A 622 1.70 1.87 -25.44
CA ASN A 622 2.72 2.91 -25.37
C ASN A 622 2.14 4.30 -25.07
N GLN A 623 1.13 4.37 -24.22
CA GLN A 623 0.62 5.64 -23.71
C GLN A 623 1.59 6.17 -22.66
N ARG A 624 1.69 7.50 -22.52
CA ARG A 624 2.46 8.12 -21.45
C ARG A 624 1.48 8.59 -20.37
N PRO A 625 1.18 7.78 -19.33
CA PRO A 625 0.25 8.18 -18.30
C PRO A 625 0.88 9.30 -17.46
N VAL A 626 0.20 10.42 -17.33
CA VAL A 626 0.60 11.48 -16.41
C VAL A 626 -0.13 11.23 -15.10
N GLU A 627 0.58 10.79 -14.07
CA GLU A 627 0.00 10.54 -12.73
C GLU A 627 0.05 11.82 -11.87
N GLN A 628 1.01 12.70 -12.16
CA GLN A 628 1.18 14.03 -11.57
C GLN A 628 1.62 15.00 -12.66
N TYR A 629 1.10 16.24 -12.63
CA TYR A 629 1.46 17.27 -13.60
C TYR A 629 2.96 17.57 -13.59
N GLY A 630 3.55 17.69 -14.78
CA GLY A 630 4.97 18.00 -14.96
C GLY A 630 5.91 16.80 -14.81
N TYR A 631 5.38 15.59 -14.56
CA TYR A 631 6.18 14.37 -14.48
C TYR A 631 5.84 13.37 -15.59
N SER A 632 6.85 12.62 -16.00
CA SER A 632 6.75 11.60 -17.04
C SER A 632 6.14 10.30 -16.50
N GLY A 633 5.37 9.61 -17.37
CA GLY A 633 4.94 8.24 -17.12
C GLY A 633 5.73 7.23 -17.95
N GLN A 634 5.83 6.01 -17.41
CA GLN A 634 6.57 4.91 -18.01
C GLN A 634 6.06 4.58 -19.43
N SER A 635 6.96 4.56 -20.40
CA SER A 635 6.71 4.09 -21.77
C SER A 635 6.63 2.56 -21.84
N ARG A 636 6.39 2.00 -23.06
CA ARG A 636 6.41 0.55 -23.26
C ARG A 636 7.75 -0.04 -22.79
N ASN A 637 7.65 -1.10 -21.97
CA ASN A 637 8.81 -1.76 -21.39
C ASN A 637 8.65 -3.28 -21.46
N ILE A 638 9.73 -3.99 -21.78
CA ILE A 638 9.76 -5.45 -21.87
C ILE A 638 10.72 -5.96 -20.81
N GLN A 639 10.27 -6.96 -20.05
CA GLN A 639 11.08 -7.60 -19.02
C GLN A 639 11.04 -9.12 -19.19
N LEU A 640 12.20 -9.75 -18.99
CA LEU A 640 12.38 -11.19 -18.99
C LEU A 640 12.86 -11.63 -17.62
N SER A 641 12.25 -12.69 -17.09
CA SER A 641 12.62 -13.22 -15.79
C SER A 641 12.72 -14.74 -15.83
N VAL A 642 13.78 -15.26 -15.23
CA VAL A 642 13.94 -16.70 -14.97
C VAL A 642 13.82 -16.91 -13.47
N PHE A 643 12.97 -17.81 -13.05
CA PHE A 643 12.86 -18.14 -11.64
C PHE A 643 12.76 -19.64 -11.38
N GLY A 644 13.50 -20.05 -10.34
CA GLY A 644 13.52 -21.40 -9.81
C GLY A 644 12.81 -21.45 -8.46
N ILE A 645 12.03 -22.50 -8.22
CA ILE A 645 11.34 -22.77 -6.96
C ILE A 645 11.63 -24.22 -6.57
N PHE A 646 12.13 -24.44 -5.33
CA PHE A 646 12.60 -25.74 -4.81
C PHE A 646 11.98 -26.07 -3.47
#